data_ea0e0f0713864df4bc371e1e4bfdc4c6
#
_entry.id   ea0e0f0713864df4bc371e1e4bfdc4c6
#
_cell.length_a   1.000
_cell.length_b   1.000
_cell.length_c   1.000
_cell.angle_alpha   90.00
_cell.angle_beta   90.00
_cell.angle_gamma   90.00
#
_symmetry.space_group_name_H-M   'P 1'
#
loop_
_entity.id
_entity.type
_entity.pdbx_description
1 polymer ?
#
loop_
_entity_poly.entity_id
_entity_poly.type
_entity_poly.pdbx_seq_one_letter_code
_entity_poly.pdbx_strand_id
1 'polypeptide(L)'
;MNTGRRLIQYAVTFKRIIFTALFMLTIAVVTDLAGPFIAKNIIDDHILGIESVWYETEKGIDTAEYKGSFYKKETNFAKEEERGKRIQILQTEAKFVIMDQKLEFDGKRNFDNGILTIKKGSETAEYKAEVLSVSELKAFYQLEIPGIVQLLIVYLVLLVISAIFQYGQRFLLQKSANRIIQKMREDVFGHIQRLPIQYFDNLPAGKVVARITNDTEAIRELYVMVLATFFTSAIYITGIYIALFLLNAKLAAICLLLLPILYAWMIFYRKFASKYNHVIRSRISDINAMINESIGGMSIIQSFRREKETEEDFEKLNTEHFTYQNKLLSLNALTSHNLVGILRNLVFVAFIWYFGLQSLDPSAIISLGVLYAFVDYINRLFNPVQGIVNQLANLEQALVAGERVFRLLDEPGEDVSKERMTRFKGNVKFDNVSFGYKPGEYVLKDIDFEAHQGQTIALVGHTGSGKSSIMNLLFRFYDCEKGKILIDGQDITQIPRQSIRDHMGIVLQDPYLFTGTIASNVSLNDPAITREIVEKALKDVGADQVFKNLENGYDEPVIEKGSTLSSGQRQLISFARALAFDPAILILDEATSSIDTETEMIIQEAMDVLKKGRTTFIIAHRLSTIRNADQILVLDRGKIVERGTHDELMMEKGKYYQLYKLQKGDNSLAG
;
A
#
# COMPACT_ATOMS: atom_id res chain seq x y z
N MET A 1 -16.09 -10.05 -6.78
CA MET A 1 -14.94 -11.00 -6.75
C MET A 1 -14.16 -10.77 -5.46
N ASN A 2 -13.65 -11.81 -4.76
CA ASN A 2 -12.92 -11.64 -3.49
C ASN A 2 -11.64 -10.80 -3.72
N THR A 3 -11.40 -9.79 -2.85
CA THR A 3 -10.23 -8.87 -2.89
C THR A 3 -8.91 -9.62 -3.04
N GLY A 4 -8.69 -10.70 -2.28
CA GLY A 4 -7.48 -11.50 -2.36
C GLY A 4 -7.24 -12.12 -3.75
N ARG A 5 -8.30 -12.58 -4.42
CA ARG A 5 -8.18 -13.12 -5.78
C ARG A 5 -7.77 -12.06 -6.80
N ARG A 6 -8.27 -10.84 -6.68
CA ARG A 6 -7.88 -9.71 -7.55
C ARG A 6 -6.44 -9.29 -7.32
N LEU A 7 -5.99 -9.24 -6.06
CA LEU A 7 -4.59 -8.98 -5.73
C LEU A 7 -3.66 -10.04 -6.36
N ILE A 8 -4.04 -11.33 -6.27
CA ILE A 8 -3.29 -12.41 -6.92
C ILE A 8 -3.26 -12.21 -8.44
N GLN A 9 -4.33 -11.76 -9.09
CA GLN A 9 -4.34 -11.49 -10.53
C GLN A 9 -3.31 -10.43 -10.92
N TYR A 10 -3.19 -9.34 -10.16
CA TYR A 10 -2.12 -8.35 -10.38
C TYR A 10 -0.73 -8.95 -10.22
N ALA A 11 -0.52 -9.82 -9.22
CA ALA A 11 0.75 -10.52 -9.04
C ALA A 11 1.09 -11.46 -10.20
N VAL A 12 0.10 -12.20 -10.72
CA VAL A 12 0.26 -13.15 -11.85
C VAL A 12 0.71 -12.45 -13.12
N THR A 13 0.39 -11.18 -13.31
CA THR A 13 0.90 -10.38 -14.45
C THR A 13 2.44 -10.36 -14.47
N PHE A 14 3.08 -10.42 -13.29
CA PHE A 14 4.54 -10.40 -13.13
C PHE A 14 5.11 -11.75 -12.67
N LYS A 15 4.40 -12.86 -12.95
CA LYS A 15 4.73 -14.21 -12.48
C LYS A 15 6.18 -14.64 -12.73
N ARG A 16 6.79 -14.26 -13.87
CA ARG A 16 8.18 -14.61 -14.18
C ARG A 16 9.16 -14.08 -13.15
N ILE A 17 9.03 -12.80 -12.77
CA ILE A 17 9.91 -12.15 -11.79
C ILE A 17 9.70 -12.76 -10.42
N ILE A 18 8.44 -12.99 -10.01
CA ILE A 18 8.09 -13.58 -8.72
C ILE A 18 8.61 -15.01 -8.63
N PHE A 19 8.45 -15.82 -9.69
CA PHE A 19 8.94 -17.19 -9.71
C PHE A 19 10.46 -17.26 -9.63
N THR A 20 11.18 -16.40 -10.35
CA THR A 20 12.64 -16.31 -10.25
C THR A 20 13.07 -15.90 -8.84
N ALA A 21 12.37 -14.97 -8.20
CA ALA A 21 12.65 -14.56 -6.83
C ALA A 21 12.44 -15.71 -5.83
N LEU A 22 11.35 -16.49 -5.98
CA LEU A 22 11.08 -17.66 -5.14
C LEU A 22 12.10 -18.77 -5.36
N PHE A 23 12.55 -18.98 -6.58
CA PHE A 23 13.62 -19.93 -6.89
C PHE A 23 14.94 -19.51 -6.22
N MET A 24 15.32 -18.23 -6.32
CA MET A 24 16.47 -17.69 -5.61
C MET A 24 16.35 -17.86 -4.10
N LEU A 25 15.15 -17.61 -3.54
CA LEU A 25 14.88 -17.82 -2.13
C LEU A 25 15.11 -19.28 -1.72
N THR A 26 14.65 -20.24 -2.52
CA THR A 26 14.86 -21.68 -2.22
C THR A 26 16.34 -22.02 -2.16
N ILE A 27 17.13 -21.55 -3.11
CA ILE A 27 18.60 -21.77 -3.09
C ILE A 27 19.21 -21.11 -1.84
N ALA A 28 18.84 -19.87 -1.54
CA ALA A 28 19.35 -19.16 -0.37
C ALA A 28 19.06 -19.90 0.94
N VAL A 29 17.83 -20.44 1.08
CA VAL A 29 17.44 -21.21 2.26
C VAL A 29 18.19 -22.55 2.36
N VAL A 30 18.31 -23.28 1.25
CA VAL A 30 19.05 -24.56 1.23
C VAL A 30 20.50 -24.35 1.62
N THR A 31 21.16 -23.33 1.09
CA THR A 31 22.55 -23.02 1.40
C THR A 31 22.74 -22.54 2.86
N ASP A 32 21.80 -21.77 3.40
CA ASP A 32 21.82 -21.32 4.80
C ASP A 32 21.58 -22.48 5.78
N LEU A 33 20.65 -23.38 5.45
CA LEU A 33 20.35 -24.57 6.27
C LEU A 33 21.43 -25.67 6.19
N ALA A 34 22.40 -25.60 5.30
CA ALA A 34 23.53 -26.50 5.27
C ALA A 34 24.48 -26.27 6.45
N GLY A 35 24.49 -25.07 7.07
CA GLY A 35 25.42 -24.73 8.15
C GLY A 35 25.43 -25.71 9.33
N PRO A 36 24.28 -26.04 9.95
CA PRO A 36 24.24 -26.99 11.05
C PRO A 36 24.71 -28.41 10.68
N PHE A 37 24.53 -28.85 9.42
CA PHE A 37 25.08 -30.12 8.92
C PHE A 37 26.58 -30.08 8.86
N ILE A 38 27.16 -28.99 8.37
CA ILE A 38 28.63 -28.83 8.33
C ILE A 38 29.20 -28.81 9.74
N ALA A 39 28.56 -28.07 10.65
CA ALA A 39 28.95 -28.03 12.04
C ALA A 39 28.87 -29.44 12.71
N LYS A 40 27.79 -30.18 12.41
CA LYS A 40 27.69 -31.59 12.85
C LYS A 40 28.88 -32.40 12.38
N ASN A 41 29.24 -32.33 11.10
CA ASN A 41 30.35 -33.11 10.55
C ASN A 41 31.69 -32.68 11.17
N ILE A 42 31.92 -31.38 11.39
CA ILE A 42 33.13 -30.91 12.10
C ILE A 42 33.20 -31.49 13.51
N ILE A 43 32.07 -31.48 14.25
CA ILE A 43 32.04 -32.01 15.62
C ILE A 43 32.25 -33.53 15.63
N ASP A 44 31.47 -34.27 14.84
CA ASP A 44 31.42 -35.72 14.89
C ASP A 44 32.67 -36.37 14.25
N ASP A 45 33.09 -35.91 13.06
CA ASP A 45 34.12 -36.58 12.26
C ASP A 45 35.53 -36.09 12.59
N HIS A 46 35.68 -34.81 13.02
CA HIS A 46 36.99 -34.20 13.22
C HIS A 46 37.30 -33.88 14.69
N ILE A 47 36.35 -33.34 15.47
CA ILE A 47 36.59 -33.00 16.88
C ILE A 47 36.51 -34.27 17.74
N LEU A 48 35.40 -34.96 17.70
CA LEU A 48 35.17 -36.21 18.43
C LEU A 48 35.77 -37.42 17.70
N GLY A 49 35.98 -37.30 16.41
CA GLY A 49 36.60 -38.33 15.57
C GLY A 49 38.00 -38.72 15.99
N ILE A 50 38.66 -37.92 16.83
CA ILE A 50 39.97 -38.32 17.43
C ILE A 50 39.84 -39.54 18.34
N GLU A 51 38.66 -39.78 18.96
CA GLU A 51 38.42 -40.97 19.81
C GLU A 51 38.26 -42.27 19.00
N SER A 52 38.34 -42.21 17.67
CA SER A 52 38.31 -43.38 16.81
C SER A 52 39.53 -44.29 17.05
N VAL A 53 39.47 -45.44 16.48
CA VAL A 53 40.59 -46.41 16.53
C VAL A 53 41.69 -45.99 15.56
N TRP A 54 42.90 -46.04 16.00
CA TRP A 54 44.10 -45.80 15.21
C TRP A 54 44.97 -47.08 15.14
N TYR A 55 45.53 -47.31 13.98
CA TYR A 55 46.43 -48.47 13.78
C TYR A 55 47.84 -48.02 13.37
N GLU A 56 48.83 -48.72 13.89
CA GLU A 56 50.23 -48.50 13.53
C GLU A 56 50.44 -48.84 12.04
N THR A 57 51.17 -47.98 11.34
CA THR A 57 51.51 -48.13 9.92
C THR A 57 52.87 -47.51 9.61
N GLU A 58 53.31 -47.60 8.37
CA GLU A 58 54.46 -46.87 7.91
C GLU A 58 54.22 -45.36 7.82
N LYS A 59 55.29 -44.56 7.83
CA LYS A 59 55.23 -43.11 7.74
C LYS A 59 54.57 -42.69 6.44
N GLY A 60 53.46 -41.97 6.54
CA GLY A 60 52.70 -41.47 5.43
C GLY A 60 52.22 -40.02 5.70
N ILE A 61 51.48 -39.47 4.72
CA ILE A 61 50.92 -38.10 4.82
C ILE A 61 49.81 -38.02 5.89
N ASP A 62 49.04 -39.12 6.10
CA ASP A 62 47.90 -39.22 7.01
C ASP A 62 48.25 -39.91 8.33
N THR A 63 49.49 -39.81 8.79
CA THR A 63 49.96 -40.50 9.98
C THR A 63 50.37 -39.54 11.09
N ALA A 64 49.93 -39.79 12.32
CA ALA A 64 50.43 -39.12 13.54
C ALA A 64 51.60 -39.86 14.15
N GLU A 65 52.65 -39.16 14.55
CA GLU A 65 53.81 -39.72 15.25
C GLU A 65 53.51 -39.72 16.75
N TYR A 66 53.62 -40.91 17.35
CA TYR A 66 53.56 -41.13 18.79
C TYR A 66 54.59 -42.13 19.26
N LYS A 67 55.46 -41.72 20.17
CA LYS A 67 56.54 -42.51 20.72
C LYS A 67 57.44 -43.23 19.68
N GLY A 68 57.67 -42.60 18.52
CA GLY A 68 58.54 -43.15 17.46
C GLY A 68 57.84 -44.09 16.48
N SER A 69 56.56 -44.38 16.66
CA SER A 69 55.69 -45.11 15.73
C SER A 69 54.72 -44.19 15.05
N PHE A 70 54.22 -44.53 13.84
CA PHE A 70 53.22 -43.75 13.07
C PHE A 70 51.85 -44.42 13.11
N TYR A 71 50.83 -43.66 13.35
CA TYR A 71 49.48 -44.17 13.49
C TYR A 71 48.53 -43.47 12.50
N LYS A 72 47.67 -44.27 11.85
CA LYS A 72 46.66 -43.80 10.91
C LYS A 72 45.27 -44.16 11.43
N LYS A 73 44.29 -43.28 11.24
CA LYS A 73 42.91 -43.46 11.66
C LYS A 73 42.28 -44.62 10.89
N GLU A 74 41.49 -45.46 11.53
CA GLU A 74 40.85 -46.63 10.92
C GLU A 74 40.07 -46.29 9.65
N THR A 75 39.35 -45.17 9.65
CA THR A 75 38.55 -44.72 8.52
C THR A 75 39.35 -44.34 7.27
N ASN A 76 40.65 -44.08 7.43
CA ASN A 76 41.54 -43.66 6.35
C ASN A 76 42.32 -44.81 5.71
N PHE A 77 42.16 -46.04 6.23
CA PHE A 77 42.80 -47.23 5.66
C PHE A 77 42.11 -47.70 4.38
N ALA A 78 42.86 -48.02 3.36
CA ALA A 78 42.36 -48.72 2.19
C ALA A 78 42.01 -50.20 2.55
N LYS A 79 41.12 -50.84 1.76
CA LYS A 79 40.64 -52.20 2.08
C LYS A 79 41.72 -53.28 2.15
N GLU A 80 42.85 -53.07 1.48
CA GLU A 80 43.94 -54.02 1.38
C GLU A 80 45.17 -53.56 2.16
N GLU A 81 45.15 -52.49 2.92
CA GLU A 81 46.24 -51.92 3.67
C GLU A 81 46.42 -52.69 5.00
N GLU A 82 47.66 -53.17 5.28
CA GLU A 82 47.96 -53.90 6.52
C GLU A 82 47.85 -53.00 7.75
N ARG A 83 47.23 -53.52 8.79
CA ARG A 83 46.99 -52.82 10.07
C ARG A 83 47.89 -53.36 11.14
N GLY A 84 48.78 -52.53 11.70
CA GLY A 84 49.66 -52.87 12.81
C GLY A 84 48.96 -52.81 14.17
N LYS A 85 49.69 -52.40 15.18
CA LYS A 85 49.21 -52.34 16.57
C LYS A 85 48.09 -51.31 16.69
N ARG A 86 46.99 -51.70 17.35
CA ARG A 86 45.81 -50.82 17.63
C ARG A 86 46.09 -49.92 18.81
N ILE A 87 45.68 -48.66 18.72
CA ILE A 87 45.54 -47.71 19.83
C ILE A 87 44.20 -47.02 19.73
N GLN A 88 43.73 -46.55 20.88
CA GLN A 88 42.54 -45.72 20.95
C GLN A 88 42.75 -44.55 21.91
N ILE A 89 42.36 -43.35 21.47
CA ILE A 89 42.43 -42.15 22.27
C ILE A 89 41.03 -41.94 22.86
N LEU A 90 40.94 -41.62 24.15
CA LEU A 90 39.69 -41.36 24.84
C LEU A 90 39.80 -40.09 25.68
N GLN A 91 38.79 -39.29 25.66
CA GLN A 91 38.68 -38.12 26.54
C GLN A 91 38.10 -38.55 27.89
N THR A 92 38.76 -38.16 28.98
CA THR A 92 38.27 -38.29 30.33
C THR A 92 38.21 -36.91 30.96
N GLU A 93 37.14 -36.55 31.65
CA GLU A 93 36.89 -35.21 32.23
C GLU A 93 37.72 -34.05 31.59
N ALA A 94 38.99 -33.87 31.93
CA ALA A 94 39.86 -32.83 31.40
C ALA A 94 41.17 -33.35 30.73
N LYS A 95 41.33 -34.68 30.58
CA LYS A 95 42.56 -35.29 30.03
C LYS A 95 42.22 -36.22 28.88
N PHE A 96 43.13 -36.31 27.93
CA PHE A 96 43.09 -37.34 26.89
C PHE A 96 44.04 -38.44 27.28
N VAL A 97 43.55 -39.68 27.18
CA VAL A 97 44.32 -40.89 27.51
C VAL A 97 44.36 -41.79 26.27
N ILE A 98 45.46 -42.48 26.10
CA ILE A 98 45.68 -43.45 25.03
C ILE A 98 45.79 -44.87 25.64
N MET A 99 45.13 -45.82 24.99
CA MET A 99 45.12 -47.22 25.36
C MET A 99 45.33 -48.10 24.14
N ASP A 100 45.91 -49.32 24.32
CA ASP A 100 46.17 -50.31 23.25
C ASP A 100 45.15 -51.46 23.24
N GLN A 101 44.22 -51.48 24.19
CA GLN A 101 43.24 -52.56 24.34
C GLN A 101 41.94 -52.23 23.61
N LYS A 102 41.14 -53.22 23.25
CA LYS A 102 39.85 -53.07 22.68
C LYS A 102 38.82 -52.65 23.76
N LEU A 103 38.10 -51.56 23.54
CA LEU A 103 37.01 -51.15 24.41
C LEU A 103 35.89 -52.19 24.33
N GLU A 104 35.47 -52.76 25.46
CA GLU A 104 34.35 -53.70 25.52
C GLU A 104 33.00 -52.97 25.50
N PHE A 105 32.91 -51.89 26.26
CA PHE A 105 31.76 -50.96 26.28
C PHE A 105 32.22 -49.56 26.66
N ASP A 106 31.43 -48.56 26.33
CA ASP A 106 31.65 -47.17 26.73
C ASP A 106 30.70 -46.76 27.84
N GLY A 107 31.13 -45.83 28.73
CA GLY A 107 30.37 -45.39 29.88
C GLY A 107 31.06 -44.23 30.60
N LYS A 108 30.77 -44.08 31.91
CA LYS A 108 31.45 -43.04 32.71
C LYS A 108 32.91 -43.39 32.87
N ARG A 109 33.80 -42.54 32.38
CA ARG A 109 35.25 -42.71 32.32
C ARG A 109 35.89 -42.01 33.50
N ASN A 110 36.66 -42.71 34.25
CA ASN A 110 37.50 -42.17 35.32
C ASN A 110 38.95 -42.63 35.12
N PHE A 111 39.91 -41.73 35.20
CA PHE A 111 41.33 -42.05 35.05
C PHE A 111 42.08 -41.72 36.32
N ASP A 112 42.70 -42.74 36.94
CA ASP A 112 43.52 -42.60 38.10
C ASP A 112 44.74 -43.54 38.05
N ASN A 113 45.93 -43.03 38.36
CA ASN A 113 47.15 -43.77 38.50
C ASN A 113 47.52 -44.73 37.33
N GLY A 114 47.19 -44.29 36.05
CA GLY A 114 47.51 -45.09 34.86
C GLY A 114 46.49 -46.17 34.52
N ILE A 115 45.29 -46.16 35.22
CA ILE A 115 44.23 -47.08 34.98
C ILE A 115 43.00 -46.23 34.56
N LEU A 116 42.44 -46.54 33.38
CA LEU A 116 41.18 -46.01 32.92
C LEU A 116 40.06 -46.96 33.34
N THR A 117 39.24 -46.54 34.26
CA THR A 117 38.06 -47.26 34.73
C THR A 117 36.81 -46.75 33.97
N ILE A 118 36.14 -47.64 33.28
CA ILE A 118 34.87 -47.32 32.58
C ILE A 118 33.74 -48.05 33.32
N LYS A 119 32.75 -47.25 33.75
CA LYS A 119 31.57 -47.78 34.48
C LYS A 119 30.31 -47.57 33.65
N LYS A 120 29.51 -48.64 33.52
CA LYS A 120 28.24 -48.65 32.81
C LYS A 120 27.23 -49.45 33.64
N GLY A 121 26.42 -48.75 34.41
CA GLY A 121 25.53 -49.38 35.35
C GLY A 121 26.26 -50.20 36.40
N SER A 122 26.05 -51.53 36.40
CA SER A 122 26.75 -52.48 37.27
C SER A 122 28.07 -53.03 36.67
N GLU A 123 28.32 -52.84 35.42
CA GLU A 123 29.54 -53.32 34.73
C GLU A 123 30.69 -52.32 34.90
N THR A 124 31.87 -52.83 35.18
CA THR A 124 33.09 -52.04 35.32
C THR A 124 34.21 -52.74 34.58
N ALA A 125 34.89 -52.02 33.72
CA ALA A 125 36.08 -52.49 33.01
C ALA A 125 37.27 -51.55 33.29
N GLU A 126 38.43 -52.16 33.48
CA GLU A 126 39.66 -51.42 33.73
C GLU A 126 40.65 -51.65 32.62
N TYR A 127 41.21 -50.55 32.12
CA TYR A 127 42.21 -50.58 31.03
C TYR A 127 43.45 -49.83 31.46
N LYS A 128 44.64 -50.36 31.04
CA LYS A 128 45.85 -49.59 31.18
C LYS A 128 45.87 -48.46 30.16
N ALA A 129 46.05 -47.25 30.63
CA ALA A 129 46.09 -46.09 29.76
C ALA A 129 47.12 -45.08 30.20
N GLU A 130 47.60 -44.28 29.27
CA GLU A 130 48.65 -43.27 29.52
C GLU A 130 47.98 -41.87 29.16
N VAL A 131 48.33 -40.81 29.90
CA VAL A 131 47.91 -39.46 29.60
C VAL A 131 48.70 -38.91 28.42
N LEU A 132 48.02 -38.46 27.41
CA LEU A 132 48.65 -37.73 26.29
C LEU A 132 49.07 -36.34 26.75
N SER A 133 50.29 -35.97 26.46
CA SER A 133 50.72 -34.57 26.57
C SER A 133 50.08 -33.71 25.49
N VAL A 134 50.04 -32.41 25.70
CA VAL A 134 49.45 -31.47 24.72
C VAL A 134 50.18 -31.53 23.36
N SER A 135 51.49 -31.79 23.35
CA SER A 135 52.27 -31.92 22.12
C SER A 135 51.93 -33.20 21.35
N GLU A 136 51.74 -34.31 22.05
CA GLU A 136 51.34 -35.59 21.45
C GLU A 136 49.91 -35.52 20.90
N LEU A 137 48.99 -34.98 21.70
CA LEU A 137 47.62 -34.77 21.26
C LEU A 137 47.52 -33.87 20.02
N LYS A 138 48.36 -32.83 19.95
CA LYS A 138 48.46 -31.95 18.78
C LYS A 138 48.86 -32.70 17.51
N ALA A 139 49.73 -33.71 17.59
CA ALA A 139 50.12 -34.50 16.43
C ALA A 139 48.93 -35.23 15.78
N PHE A 140 48.00 -35.74 16.58
CA PHE A 140 46.76 -36.35 16.09
C PHE A 140 45.78 -35.32 15.54
N TYR A 141 45.57 -34.19 16.22
CA TYR A 141 44.68 -33.13 15.72
C TYR A 141 45.19 -32.44 14.46
N GLN A 142 46.51 -32.37 14.26
CA GLN A 142 47.06 -31.79 13.03
C GLN A 142 46.59 -32.50 11.75
N LEU A 143 46.25 -33.79 11.84
CA LEU A 143 45.72 -34.57 10.72
C LEU A 143 44.25 -34.20 10.41
N GLU A 144 43.50 -33.71 11.39
CA GLU A 144 42.12 -33.32 11.23
C GLU A 144 41.95 -31.86 10.75
N ILE A 145 42.98 -30.99 10.92
CA ILE A 145 42.96 -29.59 10.54
C ILE A 145 42.60 -29.38 9.06
N PRO A 146 43.18 -30.10 8.08
CA PRO A 146 42.86 -29.93 6.67
C PRO A 146 41.38 -30.19 6.39
N GLY A 147 40.76 -31.22 6.99
CA GLY A 147 39.34 -31.54 6.86
C GLY A 147 38.45 -30.44 7.45
N ILE A 148 38.82 -29.94 8.63
CA ILE A 148 38.11 -28.81 9.25
C ILE A 148 38.20 -27.57 8.36
N VAL A 149 39.39 -27.23 7.87
CA VAL A 149 39.60 -26.06 6.98
C VAL A 149 38.78 -26.20 5.69
N GLN A 150 38.78 -27.39 5.10
CA GLN A 150 37.98 -27.67 3.91
C GLN A 150 36.49 -27.44 4.17
N LEU A 151 35.93 -27.96 5.27
CA LEU A 151 34.52 -27.76 5.65
C LEU A 151 34.21 -26.30 5.94
N LEU A 152 35.14 -25.57 6.57
CA LEU A 152 35.00 -24.12 6.82
C LEU A 152 35.00 -23.31 5.51
N ILE A 153 35.86 -23.68 4.54
CA ILE A 153 35.85 -23.05 3.21
C ILE A 153 34.55 -23.34 2.50
N VAL A 154 34.05 -24.57 2.51
CA VAL A 154 32.75 -24.93 1.93
C VAL A 154 31.63 -24.09 2.60
N TYR A 155 31.65 -23.99 3.91
CA TYR A 155 30.66 -23.17 4.64
C TYR A 155 30.73 -21.69 4.25
N LEU A 156 31.94 -21.14 4.15
CA LEU A 156 32.14 -19.75 3.70
C LEU A 156 31.59 -19.52 2.30
N VAL A 157 31.85 -20.44 1.37
CA VAL A 157 31.34 -20.38 0.00
C VAL A 157 29.82 -20.44 0.00
N LEU A 158 29.20 -21.34 0.78
CA LEU A 158 27.76 -21.43 0.92
C LEU A 158 27.14 -20.15 1.51
N LEU A 159 27.79 -19.51 2.48
CA LEU A 159 27.35 -18.22 3.04
C LEU A 159 27.36 -17.11 1.99
N VAL A 160 28.43 -17.04 1.17
CA VAL A 160 28.51 -16.05 0.08
C VAL A 160 27.42 -16.30 -0.96
N ILE A 161 27.21 -17.55 -1.35
CA ILE A 161 26.12 -17.94 -2.27
C ILE A 161 24.77 -17.54 -1.66
N SER A 162 24.51 -17.91 -0.40
CA SER A 162 23.27 -17.55 0.30
C SER A 162 23.04 -16.02 0.29
N ALA A 163 24.08 -15.23 0.60
CA ALA A 163 23.99 -13.78 0.61
C ALA A 163 23.63 -13.19 -0.77
N ILE A 164 24.27 -13.68 -1.84
CA ILE A 164 24.01 -13.25 -3.21
C ILE A 164 22.55 -13.57 -3.61
N PHE A 165 22.09 -14.79 -3.32
CA PHE A 165 20.72 -15.21 -3.65
C PHE A 165 19.68 -14.53 -2.79
N GLN A 166 19.95 -14.25 -1.50
CA GLN A 166 19.08 -13.44 -0.65
C GLN A 166 18.96 -12.00 -1.17
N TYR A 167 20.06 -11.39 -1.57
CA TYR A 167 20.02 -10.06 -2.19
C TYR A 167 19.19 -10.06 -3.48
N GLY A 168 19.45 -10.99 -4.38
CA GLY A 168 18.74 -11.13 -5.65
C GLY A 168 17.23 -11.33 -5.46
N GLN A 169 16.85 -12.20 -4.53
CA GLN A 169 15.45 -12.47 -4.16
C GLN A 169 14.76 -11.20 -3.65
N ARG A 170 15.36 -10.48 -2.68
CA ARG A 170 14.82 -9.23 -2.13
C ARG A 170 14.66 -8.17 -3.22
N PHE A 171 15.67 -8.00 -4.06
CA PHE A 171 15.65 -7.05 -5.17
C PHE A 171 14.53 -7.35 -6.17
N LEU A 172 14.37 -8.62 -6.58
CA LEU A 172 13.35 -9.01 -7.54
C LEU A 172 11.93 -8.90 -6.97
N LEU A 173 11.71 -9.25 -5.70
CA LEU A 173 10.41 -9.07 -5.05
C LEU A 173 10.04 -7.59 -4.95
N GLN A 174 10.98 -6.73 -4.53
CA GLN A 174 10.77 -5.29 -4.46
C GLN A 174 10.46 -4.69 -5.84
N LYS A 175 11.23 -5.07 -6.87
CA LYS A 175 11.01 -4.65 -8.25
C LYS A 175 9.63 -5.10 -8.76
N SER A 176 9.23 -6.33 -8.45
CA SER A 176 7.91 -6.86 -8.81
C SER A 176 6.78 -6.06 -8.14
N ALA A 177 6.89 -5.82 -6.83
CA ALA A 177 5.90 -5.05 -6.08
C ALA A 177 5.76 -3.63 -6.65
N ASN A 178 6.87 -2.93 -6.92
CA ASN A 178 6.83 -1.59 -7.49
C ASN A 178 6.13 -1.55 -8.86
N ARG A 179 6.37 -2.56 -9.72
CA ARG A 179 5.67 -2.66 -11.02
C ARG A 179 4.18 -2.96 -10.88
N ILE A 180 3.81 -3.82 -9.93
CA ILE A 180 2.39 -4.10 -9.61
C ILE A 180 1.68 -2.81 -9.20
N ILE A 181 2.30 -2.03 -8.31
CA ILE A 181 1.71 -0.79 -7.82
C ILE A 181 1.68 0.29 -8.89
N GLN A 182 2.72 0.41 -9.70
CA GLN A 182 2.70 1.30 -10.85
C GLN A 182 1.49 1.01 -11.73
N LYS A 183 1.30 -0.25 -12.13
CA LYS A 183 0.16 -0.68 -12.94
C LYS A 183 -1.18 -0.40 -12.26
N MET A 184 -1.28 -0.68 -10.95
CA MET A 184 -2.50 -0.43 -10.18
C MET A 184 -2.84 1.06 -10.13
N ARG A 185 -1.84 1.94 -9.91
CA ARG A 185 -2.02 3.40 -9.92
C ARG A 185 -2.46 3.90 -11.29
N GLU A 186 -1.89 3.38 -12.37
CA GLU A 186 -2.29 3.70 -13.74
C GLU A 186 -3.74 3.31 -13.99
N ASP A 187 -4.14 2.09 -13.60
CA ASP A 187 -5.51 1.60 -13.76
C ASP A 187 -6.51 2.41 -12.93
N VAL A 188 -6.17 2.73 -11.66
CA VAL A 188 -7.02 3.53 -10.77
C VAL A 188 -7.15 4.95 -11.28
N PHE A 189 -6.05 5.60 -11.65
CA PHE A 189 -6.07 6.97 -12.14
C PHE A 189 -6.82 7.08 -13.48
N GLY A 190 -6.56 6.16 -14.41
CA GLY A 190 -7.28 6.09 -15.69
C GLY A 190 -8.78 5.83 -15.51
N HIS A 191 -9.16 5.05 -14.48
CA HIS A 191 -10.57 4.81 -14.18
C HIS A 191 -11.25 6.06 -13.56
N ILE A 192 -10.56 6.76 -12.65
CA ILE A 192 -11.07 8.00 -12.04
C ILE A 192 -11.43 9.05 -13.09
N GLN A 193 -10.65 9.15 -14.18
CA GLN A 193 -10.94 10.08 -15.28
C GLN A 193 -12.25 9.76 -16.03
N ARG A 194 -12.82 8.60 -15.81
CA ARG A 194 -14.06 8.14 -16.45
C ARG A 194 -15.25 8.11 -15.49
N LEU A 195 -15.03 8.35 -14.21
CA LEU A 195 -16.13 8.35 -13.24
C LEU A 195 -17.05 9.54 -13.48
N PRO A 196 -18.38 9.35 -13.35
CA PRO A 196 -19.34 10.45 -13.46
C PRO A 196 -19.14 11.47 -12.34
N ILE A 197 -19.48 12.74 -12.61
CA ILE A 197 -19.36 13.83 -11.62
C ILE A 197 -20.12 13.53 -10.35
N GLN A 198 -21.27 12.88 -10.45
CA GLN A 198 -22.09 12.42 -9.32
C GLN A 198 -21.28 11.64 -8.26
N TYR A 199 -20.25 10.91 -8.67
CA TYR A 199 -19.37 10.20 -7.76
C TYR A 199 -18.55 11.14 -6.89
N PHE A 200 -18.09 12.26 -7.47
CA PHE A 200 -17.27 13.26 -6.77
C PHE A 200 -18.08 14.18 -5.86
N ASP A 201 -19.34 14.45 -6.19
CA ASP A 201 -20.23 15.28 -5.37
C ASP A 201 -20.49 14.65 -3.99
N ASN A 202 -20.50 13.32 -3.93
CA ASN A 202 -20.73 12.56 -2.70
C ASN A 202 -19.45 12.16 -1.96
N LEU A 203 -18.27 12.40 -2.53
CA LEU A 203 -17.00 11.95 -1.97
C LEU A 203 -15.96 13.09 -1.88
N PRO A 204 -15.47 13.43 -0.69
CA PRO A 204 -14.42 14.42 -0.55
C PRO A 204 -13.18 14.06 -1.39
N ALA A 205 -12.64 15.02 -2.14
CA ALA A 205 -11.48 14.82 -3.02
C ALA A 205 -10.29 14.15 -2.32
N GLY A 206 -10.04 14.49 -1.06
CA GLY A 206 -8.99 13.86 -0.24
C GLY A 206 -9.15 12.34 -0.08
N LYS A 207 -10.39 11.81 -0.07
CA LYS A 207 -10.61 10.36 -0.01
C LYS A 207 -10.24 9.67 -1.32
N VAL A 208 -10.45 10.33 -2.46
CA VAL A 208 -10.05 9.81 -3.78
C VAL A 208 -8.53 9.79 -3.90
N VAL A 209 -7.88 10.89 -3.50
CA VAL A 209 -6.40 10.98 -3.46
C VAL A 209 -5.83 9.88 -2.57
N ALA A 210 -6.37 9.69 -1.36
CA ALA A 210 -5.91 8.65 -0.43
C ALA A 210 -6.00 7.23 -1.03
N ARG A 211 -6.96 6.94 -1.90
CA ARG A 211 -7.07 5.64 -2.60
C ARG A 211 -5.93 5.42 -3.59
N ILE A 212 -5.49 6.47 -4.30
CA ILE A 212 -4.39 6.38 -5.26
C ILE A 212 -3.04 6.31 -4.55
N THR A 213 -2.87 7.01 -3.44
CA THR A 213 -1.60 7.14 -2.72
C THR A 213 -1.49 6.14 -1.58
N ASN A 214 -2.22 6.35 -0.48
CA ASN A 214 -2.06 5.61 0.76
C ASN A 214 -2.55 4.15 0.65
N ASP A 215 -3.70 3.91 0.00
CA ASP A 215 -4.24 2.55 -0.12
C ASP A 215 -3.38 1.70 -1.06
N THR A 216 -2.88 2.26 -2.17
CA THR A 216 -1.94 1.52 -3.04
C THR A 216 -0.59 1.27 -2.35
N GLU A 217 -0.14 2.17 -1.46
CA GLU A 217 1.08 1.96 -0.68
C GLU A 217 0.91 0.83 0.35
N ALA A 218 -0.23 0.76 1.03
CA ALA A 218 -0.55 -0.37 1.91
C ALA A 218 -0.60 -1.71 1.14
N ILE A 219 -1.07 -1.69 -0.12
CA ILE A 219 -1.03 -2.87 -1.00
C ILE A 219 0.42 -3.17 -1.43
N ARG A 220 1.28 -2.17 -1.63
CA ARG A 220 2.71 -2.39 -1.89
C ARG A 220 3.37 -3.16 -0.75
N GLU A 221 3.09 -2.75 0.49
CA GLU A 221 3.61 -3.44 1.68
C GLU A 221 3.15 -4.89 1.77
N LEU A 222 1.94 -5.21 1.30
CA LEU A 222 1.49 -6.59 1.18
C LEU A 222 2.45 -7.43 0.33
N TYR A 223 2.85 -6.94 -0.84
CA TYR A 223 3.73 -7.69 -1.74
C TYR A 223 5.18 -7.72 -1.26
N VAL A 224 5.69 -6.63 -0.68
CA VAL A 224 7.09 -6.50 -0.25
C VAL A 224 7.35 -7.19 1.08
N MET A 225 6.46 -7.00 2.05
CA MET A 225 6.66 -7.44 3.43
C MET A 225 5.88 -8.72 3.74
N VAL A 226 4.55 -8.67 3.54
CA VAL A 226 3.66 -9.75 4.02
C VAL A 226 3.87 -11.04 3.23
N LEU A 227 3.69 -10.99 1.91
CA LEU A 227 3.83 -12.17 1.06
C LEU A 227 5.27 -12.69 1.05
N ALA A 228 6.25 -11.78 1.02
CA ALA A 228 7.66 -12.18 1.11
C ALA A 228 7.93 -12.94 2.41
N THR A 229 7.48 -12.43 3.56
CA THR A 229 7.66 -13.09 4.86
C THR A 229 6.94 -14.43 4.91
N PHE A 230 5.70 -14.53 4.39
CA PHE A 230 4.96 -15.80 4.40
C PHE A 230 5.63 -16.87 3.52
N PHE A 231 6.06 -16.51 2.30
CA PHE A 231 6.78 -17.45 1.44
C PHE A 231 8.13 -17.86 2.02
N THR A 232 8.90 -16.88 2.51
CA THR A 232 10.19 -17.15 3.16
C THR A 232 10.00 -18.06 4.36
N SER A 233 9.05 -17.76 5.24
CA SER A 233 8.77 -18.58 6.42
C SER A 233 8.32 -20.00 6.07
N ALA A 234 7.46 -20.15 5.06
CA ALA A 234 7.01 -21.47 4.61
C ALA A 234 8.18 -22.33 4.09
N ILE A 235 9.06 -21.75 3.26
CA ILE A 235 10.23 -22.44 2.71
C ILE A 235 11.22 -22.78 3.83
N TYR A 236 11.49 -21.85 4.77
CA TYR A 236 12.36 -22.10 5.92
C TYR A 236 11.82 -23.21 6.82
N ILE A 237 10.56 -23.15 7.21
CA ILE A 237 9.92 -24.18 8.06
C ILE A 237 10.02 -25.55 7.36
N THR A 238 9.66 -25.62 6.09
CA THR A 238 9.74 -26.85 5.30
C THR A 238 11.18 -27.36 5.22
N GLY A 239 12.14 -26.50 4.91
CA GLY A 239 13.55 -26.86 4.82
C GLY A 239 14.12 -27.34 6.16
N ILE A 240 13.77 -26.69 7.29
CA ILE A 240 14.17 -27.13 8.64
C ILE A 240 13.62 -28.53 8.93
N TYR A 241 12.34 -28.79 8.65
CA TYR A 241 11.78 -30.14 8.89
C TYR A 241 12.43 -31.21 8.00
N ILE A 242 12.70 -30.90 6.73
CA ILE A 242 13.46 -31.82 5.86
C ILE A 242 14.83 -32.11 6.48
N ALA A 243 15.55 -31.09 6.93
CA ALA A 243 16.86 -31.27 7.57
C ALA A 243 16.78 -32.09 8.85
N LEU A 244 15.78 -31.84 9.72
CA LEU A 244 15.55 -32.62 10.94
C LEU A 244 15.24 -34.09 10.64
N PHE A 245 14.40 -34.37 9.63
CA PHE A 245 14.08 -35.75 9.20
C PHE A 245 15.30 -36.49 8.64
N LEU A 246 16.19 -35.79 7.93
CA LEU A 246 17.44 -36.36 7.43
C LEU A 246 18.44 -36.68 8.55
N LEU A 247 18.41 -35.92 9.65
CA LEU A 247 19.27 -36.16 10.82
C LEU A 247 18.74 -37.32 11.69
N ASN A 248 17.49 -37.26 12.10
CA ASN A 248 16.82 -38.29 12.88
C ASN A 248 15.29 -38.20 12.78
N ALA A 249 14.68 -39.18 12.10
CA ALA A 249 13.26 -39.19 11.83
C ALA A 249 12.38 -39.25 13.08
N LYS A 250 12.80 -39.99 14.15
CA LYS A 250 12.03 -40.10 15.40
C LYS A 250 11.96 -38.77 16.13
N LEU A 251 13.10 -38.09 16.24
CA LEU A 251 13.19 -36.77 16.87
C LEU A 251 12.44 -35.71 16.07
N ALA A 252 12.55 -35.74 14.75
CA ALA A 252 11.84 -34.83 13.85
C ALA A 252 10.31 -34.97 13.99
N ALA A 253 9.81 -36.20 14.14
CA ALA A 253 8.39 -36.46 14.38
C ALA A 253 7.90 -35.86 15.72
N ILE A 254 8.72 -35.92 16.77
CA ILE A 254 8.41 -35.26 18.06
C ILE A 254 8.37 -33.75 17.88
N CYS A 255 9.32 -33.17 17.14
CA CYS A 255 9.33 -31.72 16.83
C CYS A 255 8.11 -31.27 16.05
N LEU A 256 7.46 -32.15 15.28
CA LEU A 256 6.24 -31.81 14.53
C LEU A 256 5.09 -31.38 15.47
N LEU A 257 5.07 -31.87 16.72
CA LEU A 257 4.10 -31.45 17.73
C LEU A 257 4.19 -29.96 18.09
N LEU A 258 5.31 -29.31 17.80
CA LEU A 258 5.47 -27.87 18.00
C LEU A 258 4.57 -27.05 17.07
N LEU A 259 4.32 -27.51 15.83
CA LEU A 259 3.53 -26.79 14.86
C LEU A 259 2.10 -26.50 15.33
N PRO A 260 1.32 -27.47 15.81
CA PRO A 260 -0.02 -27.20 16.34
C PRO A 260 -0.01 -26.30 17.59
N ILE A 261 1.02 -26.40 18.43
CA ILE A 261 1.16 -25.52 19.61
C ILE A 261 1.41 -24.07 19.16
N LEU A 262 2.33 -23.85 18.22
CA LEU A 262 2.61 -22.54 17.67
C LEU A 262 1.41 -21.97 16.92
N TYR A 263 0.66 -22.80 16.20
CA TYR A 263 -0.56 -22.39 15.51
C TYR A 263 -1.67 -21.97 16.49
N ALA A 264 -1.90 -22.75 17.55
CA ALA A 264 -2.86 -22.41 18.60
C ALA A 264 -2.49 -21.08 19.29
N TRP A 265 -1.22 -20.90 19.59
CA TRP A 265 -0.70 -19.65 20.14
C TRP A 265 -0.92 -18.45 19.19
N MET A 266 -0.67 -18.61 17.90
CA MET A 266 -0.90 -17.56 16.90
C MET A 266 -2.38 -17.14 16.85
N ILE A 267 -3.32 -18.09 16.91
CA ILE A 267 -4.76 -17.79 16.94
C ILE A 267 -5.13 -17.02 18.22
N PHE A 268 -4.60 -17.46 19.36
CA PHE A 268 -4.84 -16.80 20.65
C PHE A 268 -4.33 -15.35 20.64
N TYR A 269 -3.08 -15.14 20.23
CA TYR A 269 -2.48 -13.81 20.10
C TYR A 269 -3.30 -12.91 19.18
N ARG A 270 -3.63 -13.39 17.99
CA ARG A 270 -4.39 -12.63 16.97
C ARG A 270 -5.73 -12.17 17.52
N LYS A 271 -6.45 -13.01 18.25
CA LYS A 271 -7.78 -12.68 18.82
C LYS A 271 -7.73 -11.45 19.73
N PHE A 272 -6.74 -11.37 20.60
CA PHE A 272 -6.61 -10.24 21.54
C PHE A 272 -5.94 -9.03 20.92
N ALA A 273 -4.89 -9.24 20.14
CA ALA A 273 -4.15 -8.14 19.46
C ALA A 273 -5.06 -7.38 18.49
N SER A 274 -5.88 -8.07 17.69
CA SER A 274 -6.82 -7.45 16.76
C SER A 274 -7.87 -6.61 17.50
N LYS A 275 -8.40 -7.08 18.63
CA LYS A 275 -9.34 -6.34 19.46
C LYS A 275 -8.74 -5.02 19.98
N TYR A 276 -7.53 -5.07 20.52
CA TYR A 276 -6.87 -3.86 21.04
C TYR A 276 -6.48 -2.91 19.92
N ASN A 277 -5.94 -3.41 18.82
CA ASN A 277 -5.59 -2.60 17.65
C ASN A 277 -6.79 -1.86 17.06
N HIS A 278 -7.96 -2.50 17.04
CA HIS A 278 -9.19 -1.85 16.56
C HIS A 278 -9.53 -0.62 17.40
N VAL A 279 -9.51 -0.74 18.75
CA VAL A 279 -9.79 0.39 19.64
C VAL A 279 -8.72 1.49 19.50
N ILE A 280 -7.44 1.12 19.47
CA ILE A 280 -6.33 2.06 19.29
C ILE A 280 -6.52 2.88 18.00
N ARG A 281 -6.86 2.22 16.87
CA ARG A 281 -7.10 2.91 15.59
C ARG A 281 -8.33 3.82 15.63
N SER A 282 -9.41 3.39 16.30
CA SER A 282 -10.59 4.24 16.50
C SER A 282 -10.22 5.49 17.29
N ARG A 283 -9.53 5.35 18.43
CA ARG A 283 -9.17 6.50 19.26
C ARG A 283 -8.19 7.46 18.57
N ILE A 284 -7.22 6.97 17.80
CA ILE A 284 -6.34 7.85 17.03
C ILE A 284 -7.10 8.61 15.93
N SER A 285 -8.13 7.99 15.34
CA SER A 285 -9.00 8.66 14.39
C SER A 285 -9.83 9.77 15.06
N ASP A 286 -10.37 9.49 16.25
CA ASP A 286 -11.14 10.46 17.02
C ASP A 286 -10.26 11.64 17.48
N ILE A 287 -9.04 11.37 17.92
CA ILE A 287 -8.01 12.38 18.26
C ILE A 287 -7.69 13.27 17.04
N ASN A 288 -7.44 12.67 15.88
CA ASN A 288 -7.16 13.43 14.66
C ASN A 288 -8.34 14.30 14.22
N ALA A 289 -9.57 13.78 14.32
CA ALA A 289 -10.78 14.56 14.02
C ALA A 289 -10.89 15.76 14.97
N MET A 290 -10.72 15.54 16.27
CA MET A 290 -10.78 16.58 17.28
C MET A 290 -9.70 17.66 17.09
N ILE A 291 -8.46 17.26 16.77
CA ILE A 291 -7.37 18.20 16.47
C ILE A 291 -7.73 19.09 15.27
N ASN A 292 -8.21 18.47 14.18
CA ASN A 292 -8.61 19.21 12.97
C ASN A 292 -9.75 20.19 13.26
N GLU A 293 -10.76 19.76 14.03
CA GLU A 293 -11.88 20.59 14.43
C GLU A 293 -11.42 21.75 15.34
N SER A 294 -10.57 21.48 16.33
CA SER A 294 -10.02 22.47 17.25
C SER A 294 -9.17 23.51 16.52
N ILE A 295 -8.29 23.09 15.60
CA ILE A 295 -7.48 24.01 14.78
C ILE A 295 -8.37 24.86 13.87
N GLY A 296 -9.34 24.24 13.18
CA GLY A 296 -10.28 24.95 12.32
C GLY A 296 -11.20 25.93 13.08
N GLY A 297 -11.57 25.58 14.30
CA GLY A 297 -12.42 26.37 15.19
C GLY A 297 -11.69 27.20 16.23
N MET A 298 -10.36 27.35 16.13
CA MET A 298 -9.53 27.95 17.20
C MET A 298 -10.01 29.37 17.59
N SER A 299 -10.39 30.18 16.62
CA SER A 299 -10.93 31.53 16.89
C SER A 299 -12.21 31.50 17.72
N ILE A 300 -13.06 30.48 17.52
CA ILE A 300 -14.31 30.29 18.29
C ILE A 300 -13.96 29.82 19.71
N ILE A 301 -13.09 28.79 19.83
CA ILE A 301 -12.67 28.24 21.13
C ILE A 301 -12.12 29.37 22.01
N GLN A 302 -11.20 30.19 21.48
CA GLN A 302 -10.60 31.30 22.21
C GLN A 302 -11.60 32.41 22.51
N SER A 303 -12.47 32.78 21.55
CA SER A 303 -13.47 33.84 21.77
C SER A 303 -14.49 33.48 22.87
N PHE A 304 -14.81 32.20 23.00
CA PHE A 304 -15.75 31.71 24.02
C PHE A 304 -15.08 31.12 25.25
N ARG A 305 -13.73 31.21 25.35
CA ARG A 305 -12.91 30.71 26.47
C ARG A 305 -13.17 29.24 26.81
N ARG A 306 -13.21 28.40 25.79
CA ARG A 306 -13.49 26.96 25.90
C ARG A 306 -12.22 26.07 25.80
N GLU A 307 -11.04 26.67 26.00
CA GLU A 307 -9.75 25.97 25.87
C GLU A 307 -9.66 24.80 26.85
N LYS A 308 -10.07 25.03 28.10
CA LYS A 308 -9.97 24.03 29.18
C LYS A 308 -10.85 22.81 28.91
N GLU A 309 -12.09 23.04 28.53
CA GLU A 309 -13.03 21.94 28.20
C GLU A 309 -12.56 21.14 26.97
N THR A 310 -12.02 21.84 25.98
CA THR A 310 -11.44 21.18 24.80
C THR A 310 -10.23 20.33 25.17
N GLU A 311 -9.38 20.82 26.09
CA GLU A 311 -8.23 20.06 26.63
C GLU A 311 -8.69 18.84 27.43
N GLU A 312 -9.71 18.97 28.28
CA GLU A 312 -10.26 17.85 29.06
C GLU A 312 -10.84 16.76 28.15
N ASP A 313 -11.53 17.12 27.05
CA ASP A 313 -12.07 16.15 26.09
C ASP A 313 -10.94 15.45 25.30
N PHE A 314 -9.89 16.19 24.93
CA PHE A 314 -8.70 15.60 24.32
C PHE A 314 -8.03 14.60 25.27
N GLU A 315 -7.86 14.96 26.55
CA GLU A 315 -7.21 14.12 27.57
C GLU A 315 -7.96 12.80 27.78
N LYS A 316 -9.30 12.80 27.73
CA LYS A 316 -10.12 11.57 27.80
C LYS A 316 -9.78 10.61 26.65
N LEU A 317 -9.76 11.11 25.41
CA LEU A 317 -9.44 10.31 24.23
C LEU A 317 -8.00 9.79 24.29
N ASN A 318 -7.05 10.65 24.69
CA ASN A 318 -5.65 10.34 24.83
C ASN A 318 -5.40 9.28 25.92
N THR A 319 -6.06 9.40 27.07
CA THR A 319 -5.98 8.42 28.16
C THR A 319 -6.55 7.05 27.74
N GLU A 320 -7.67 7.01 27.00
CA GLU A 320 -8.19 5.77 26.46
C GLU A 320 -7.22 5.14 25.45
N HIS A 321 -6.68 5.93 24.53
CA HIS A 321 -5.66 5.48 23.59
C HIS A 321 -4.45 4.89 24.32
N PHE A 322 -3.91 5.59 25.29
CA PHE A 322 -2.78 5.14 26.11
C PHE A 322 -3.10 3.83 26.84
N THR A 323 -4.28 3.71 27.42
CA THR A 323 -4.70 2.49 28.14
C THR A 323 -4.71 1.26 27.24
N TYR A 324 -5.28 1.37 26.03
CA TYR A 324 -5.31 0.25 25.09
C TYR A 324 -3.94 -0.03 24.48
N GLN A 325 -3.10 1.01 24.29
CA GLN A 325 -1.72 0.83 23.86
C GLN A 325 -0.92 0.02 24.89
N ASN A 326 -1.10 0.32 26.19
CA ASN A 326 -0.46 -0.45 27.26
C ASN A 326 -1.00 -1.89 27.37
N LYS A 327 -2.31 -2.13 27.13
CA LYS A 327 -2.85 -3.48 27.06
C LYS A 327 -2.23 -4.28 25.90
N LEU A 328 -2.05 -3.66 24.75
CA LEU A 328 -1.37 -4.29 23.61
C LEU A 328 0.11 -4.53 23.90
N LEU A 329 0.81 -3.57 24.52
CA LEU A 329 2.19 -3.73 24.96
C LEU A 329 2.35 -4.88 25.94
N SER A 330 1.47 -4.98 26.96
CA SER A 330 1.47 -6.09 27.91
C SER A 330 1.21 -7.45 27.23
N LEU A 331 0.27 -7.50 26.29
CA LEU A 331 0.04 -8.70 25.48
C LEU A 331 1.28 -9.08 24.69
N ASN A 332 1.93 -8.13 24.03
CA ASN A 332 3.16 -8.36 23.28
C ASN A 332 4.29 -8.84 24.19
N ALA A 333 4.48 -8.21 25.34
CA ALA A 333 5.51 -8.60 26.30
C ALA A 333 5.28 -10.04 26.83
N LEU A 334 4.03 -10.42 27.10
CA LEU A 334 3.71 -11.75 27.58
C LEU A 334 3.82 -12.82 26.48
N THR A 335 3.37 -12.52 25.26
CA THR A 335 3.12 -13.54 24.24
C THR A 335 4.15 -13.57 23.11
N SER A 336 4.67 -12.44 22.65
CA SER A 336 5.51 -12.46 21.43
C SER A 336 6.98 -12.75 21.70
N HIS A 337 7.62 -12.12 22.67
CA HIS A 337 9.04 -12.31 22.94
C HIS A 337 9.29 -13.32 24.06
N ASN A 338 8.60 -13.20 25.16
CA ASN A 338 8.85 -14.01 26.34
C ASN A 338 8.32 -15.43 26.21
N LEU A 339 7.06 -15.61 25.75
CA LEU A 339 6.47 -16.95 25.64
C LEU A 339 7.18 -17.78 24.56
N VAL A 340 7.49 -17.18 23.40
CA VAL A 340 8.27 -17.86 22.36
C VAL A 340 9.65 -18.23 22.88
N GLY A 341 10.31 -17.32 23.62
CA GLY A 341 11.57 -17.62 24.29
C GLY A 341 11.47 -18.73 25.33
N ILE A 342 10.42 -18.72 26.15
CA ILE A 342 10.16 -19.77 27.14
C ILE A 342 9.91 -21.11 26.46
N LEU A 343 9.05 -21.17 25.44
CA LEU A 343 8.79 -22.39 24.67
C LEU A 343 10.07 -22.94 24.03
N ARG A 344 10.86 -22.05 23.41
CA ARG A 344 12.18 -22.43 22.87
C ARG A 344 13.08 -23.04 23.92
N ASN A 345 13.20 -22.40 25.09
CA ASN A 345 14.04 -22.88 26.18
C ASN A 345 13.50 -24.19 26.80
N LEU A 346 12.19 -24.34 26.92
CA LEU A 346 11.57 -25.60 27.37
C LEU A 346 11.86 -26.75 26.40
N VAL A 347 11.75 -26.49 25.10
CA VAL A 347 12.09 -27.46 24.07
C VAL A 347 13.57 -27.81 24.15
N PHE A 348 14.45 -26.84 24.32
CA PHE A 348 15.87 -27.04 24.49
C PHE A 348 16.17 -27.94 25.72
N VAL A 349 15.58 -27.63 26.88
CA VAL A 349 15.75 -28.44 28.09
C VAL A 349 15.20 -29.87 27.90
N ALA A 350 14.03 -30.01 27.27
CA ALA A 350 13.46 -31.32 26.98
C ALA A 350 14.37 -32.15 26.04
N PHE A 351 14.99 -31.49 25.05
CA PHE A 351 15.94 -32.13 24.17
C PHE A 351 17.21 -32.57 24.90
N ILE A 352 17.83 -31.72 25.70
CA ILE A 352 18.99 -32.08 26.51
C ILE A 352 18.67 -33.24 27.44
N TRP A 353 17.51 -33.19 28.09
CA TRP A 353 17.08 -34.30 28.95
C TRP A 353 16.87 -35.60 28.18
N TYR A 354 16.19 -35.54 27.03
CA TYR A 354 16.01 -36.74 26.18
C TYR A 354 17.35 -37.31 25.70
N PHE A 355 18.27 -36.48 25.23
CA PHE A 355 19.60 -36.91 24.83
C PHE A 355 20.41 -37.45 26.00
N GLY A 356 20.31 -36.83 27.17
CA GLY A 356 20.95 -37.33 28.40
C GLY A 356 20.43 -38.70 28.80
N LEU A 357 19.13 -38.95 28.68
CA LEU A 357 18.56 -40.29 28.94
C LEU A 357 19.02 -41.32 27.89
N GLN A 358 19.07 -40.93 26.62
CA GLN A 358 19.52 -41.81 25.55
C GLN A 358 21.02 -42.10 25.59
N SER A 359 21.84 -41.18 26.10
CA SER A 359 23.28 -41.43 26.28
C SER A 359 23.58 -42.52 27.31
N LEU A 360 22.58 -42.86 28.13
CA LEU A 360 22.63 -43.99 29.05
C LEU A 360 22.33 -45.35 28.39
N ASP A 361 21.74 -45.34 27.18
CA ASP A 361 21.43 -46.55 26.42
C ASP A 361 22.54 -46.84 25.39
N PRO A 362 23.22 -47.95 25.48
CA PRO A 362 24.34 -48.32 24.60
C PRO A 362 23.97 -48.51 23.13
N SER A 363 22.67 -48.73 22.87
CA SER A 363 22.17 -48.96 21.53
C SER A 363 21.77 -47.65 20.80
N ALA A 364 21.77 -46.56 21.52
CA ALA A 364 21.34 -45.26 20.98
C ALA A 364 22.56 -44.43 20.55
N ILE A 365 22.97 -44.56 19.30
CA ILE A 365 24.03 -43.76 18.70
C ILE A 365 23.49 -42.40 18.28
N ILE A 366 23.38 -41.48 19.22
CA ILE A 366 23.08 -40.08 18.89
C ILE A 366 24.36 -39.28 19.20
N SER A 367 24.98 -38.75 18.14
CA SER A 367 26.24 -38.00 18.26
C SER A 367 25.98 -36.58 18.84
N LEU A 368 27.05 -36.00 19.42
CA LEU A 368 27.00 -34.61 19.93
C LEU A 368 26.76 -33.61 18.78
N GLY A 369 27.27 -33.88 17.59
CA GLY A 369 27.02 -33.07 16.42
C GLY A 369 25.57 -33.08 15.97
N VAL A 370 24.87 -34.24 16.07
CA VAL A 370 23.41 -34.31 15.83
C VAL A 370 22.66 -33.49 16.88
N LEU A 371 23.05 -33.58 18.16
CA LEU A 371 22.43 -32.73 19.21
C LEU A 371 22.60 -31.25 18.87
N TYR A 372 23.78 -30.80 18.52
CA TYR A 372 24.06 -29.44 18.13
C TYR A 372 23.15 -28.98 16.95
N ALA A 373 23.13 -29.78 15.89
CA ALA A 373 22.35 -29.47 14.70
C ALA A 373 20.83 -29.37 14.99
N PHE A 374 20.30 -30.30 15.81
CA PHE A 374 18.90 -30.25 16.24
C PHE A 374 18.59 -28.98 17.02
N VAL A 375 19.42 -28.63 17.98
CA VAL A 375 19.24 -27.40 18.78
C VAL A 375 19.27 -26.17 17.91
N ASP A 376 20.20 -26.09 16.95
CA ASP A 376 20.29 -24.94 16.04
C ASP A 376 19.07 -24.85 15.11
N TYR A 377 18.63 -25.96 14.50
CA TYR A 377 17.44 -25.97 13.67
C TYR A 377 16.16 -25.62 14.44
N ILE A 378 16.01 -26.08 15.68
CA ILE A 378 14.87 -25.71 16.52
C ILE A 378 14.89 -24.23 16.83
N ASN A 379 16.05 -23.65 17.18
CA ASN A 379 16.18 -22.23 17.40
C ASN A 379 15.78 -21.42 16.16
N ARG A 380 16.18 -21.87 14.98
CA ARG A 380 15.82 -21.24 13.70
C ARG A 380 14.32 -21.37 13.35
N LEU A 381 13.63 -22.39 13.85
CA LEU A 381 12.19 -22.62 13.57
C LEU A 381 11.27 -21.53 14.13
N PHE A 382 11.64 -20.91 15.23
CA PHE A 382 10.81 -19.89 15.87
C PHE A 382 10.79 -18.54 15.15
N ASN A 383 11.88 -18.16 14.47
CA ASN A 383 11.98 -16.88 13.78
C ASN A 383 10.95 -16.72 12.63
N PRO A 384 10.78 -17.69 11.71
CA PRO A 384 9.74 -17.65 10.69
C PRO A 384 8.33 -17.49 11.24
N VAL A 385 8.01 -18.20 12.34
CA VAL A 385 6.68 -18.13 12.98
C VAL A 385 6.42 -16.75 13.54
N GLN A 386 7.40 -16.18 14.23
CA GLN A 386 7.30 -14.80 14.75
C GLN A 386 7.17 -13.79 13.61
N GLY A 387 7.89 -13.98 12.50
CA GLY A 387 7.77 -13.17 11.30
C GLY A 387 6.35 -13.15 10.74
N ILE A 388 5.70 -14.32 10.62
CA ILE A 388 4.31 -14.44 10.18
C ILE A 388 3.37 -13.65 11.11
N VAL A 389 3.50 -13.84 12.43
CA VAL A 389 2.64 -13.17 13.43
C VAL A 389 2.74 -11.66 13.31
N ASN A 390 3.95 -11.12 13.17
CA ASN A 390 4.20 -9.68 13.04
C ASN A 390 3.55 -9.08 11.77
N GLN A 391 3.37 -9.89 10.72
CA GLN A 391 2.79 -9.42 9.45
C GLN A 391 1.25 -9.54 9.38
N LEU A 392 0.58 -10.15 10.36
CA LEU A 392 -0.87 -10.35 10.31
C LEU A 392 -1.65 -9.03 10.29
N ALA A 393 -1.22 -8.03 11.05
CA ALA A 393 -1.85 -6.72 11.09
C ALA A 393 -1.70 -5.97 9.74
N ASN A 394 -0.53 -6.06 9.11
CA ASN A 394 -0.26 -5.49 7.80
C ASN A 394 -1.07 -6.18 6.70
N LEU A 395 -1.27 -7.50 6.81
CA LEU A 395 -2.15 -8.26 5.91
C LEU A 395 -3.59 -7.74 5.97
N GLU A 396 -4.16 -7.60 7.17
CA GLU A 396 -5.53 -7.09 7.35
C GLU A 396 -5.67 -5.66 6.79
N GLN A 397 -4.71 -4.79 7.07
CA GLN A 397 -4.70 -3.42 6.54
C GLN A 397 -4.65 -3.38 5.01
N ALA A 398 -3.80 -4.20 4.41
CA ALA A 398 -3.66 -4.26 2.95
C ALA A 398 -4.90 -4.84 2.27
N LEU A 399 -5.57 -5.82 2.88
CA LEU A 399 -6.82 -6.36 2.35
C LEU A 399 -7.95 -5.33 2.38
N VAL A 400 -8.06 -4.54 3.45
CA VAL A 400 -9.04 -3.44 3.56
C VAL A 400 -8.72 -2.34 2.54
N ALA A 401 -7.45 -1.98 2.38
CA ALA A 401 -7.02 -1.01 1.35
C ALA A 401 -7.35 -1.53 -0.06
N GLY A 402 -7.06 -2.80 -0.34
CA GLY A 402 -7.42 -3.46 -1.59
C GLY A 402 -8.93 -3.44 -1.86
N GLU A 403 -9.77 -3.69 -0.85
CA GLU A 403 -11.22 -3.61 -0.99
C GLU A 403 -11.67 -2.21 -1.41
N ARG A 404 -11.13 -1.16 -0.79
CA ARG A 404 -11.45 0.23 -1.15
C ARG A 404 -11.03 0.59 -2.57
N VAL A 405 -9.83 0.19 -2.98
CA VAL A 405 -9.32 0.40 -4.34
C VAL A 405 -10.18 -0.33 -5.36
N PHE A 406 -10.51 -1.60 -5.11
CA PHE A 406 -11.32 -2.38 -6.05
C PHE A 406 -12.77 -1.94 -6.09
N ARG A 407 -13.35 -1.45 -4.98
CA ARG A 407 -14.69 -0.85 -4.99
C ARG A 407 -14.71 0.38 -5.90
N LEU A 408 -13.65 1.21 -5.89
CA LEU A 408 -13.54 2.33 -6.81
C LEU A 408 -13.45 1.86 -8.27
N LEU A 409 -12.67 0.82 -8.55
CA LEU A 409 -12.54 0.26 -9.91
C LEU A 409 -13.81 -0.46 -10.39
N ASP A 410 -14.72 -0.83 -9.49
CA ASP A 410 -15.99 -1.49 -9.81
C ASP A 410 -17.13 -0.48 -10.04
N GLU A 411 -16.94 0.81 -9.69
CA GLU A 411 -17.90 1.85 -10.02
C GLU A 411 -18.04 1.99 -11.54
N PRO A 412 -19.26 2.13 -12.06
CA PRO A 412 -19.44 2.26 -13.50
C PRO A 412 -18.83 3.58 -14.00
N GLY A 413 -17.88 3.46 -14.92
CA GLY A 413 -17.29 4.60 -15.61
C GLY A 413 -18.11 4.98 -16.85
N GLU A 414 -17.95 6.23 -17.30
CA GLU A 414 -18.51 6.67 -18.58
C GLU A 414 -17.76 6.01 -19.75
N ASP A 415 -18.49 5.55 -20.77
CA ASP A 415 -17.87 5.01 -21.99
C ASP A 415 -17.18 6.13 -22.76
N VAL A 416 -15.93 5.86 -23.16
CA VAL A 416 -15.14 6.78 -23.99
C VAL A 416 -15.44 6.47 -25.44
N SER A 417 -16.32 7.26 -26.07
CA SER A 417 -16.47 7.20 -27.52
C SER A 417 -15.34 7.95 -28.22
N LYS A 418 -14.80 7.34 -29.28
CA LYS A 418 -13.83 8.00 -30.18
C LYS A 418 -14.49 8.66 -31.38
N GLU A 419 -15.82 8.56 -31.51
CA GLU A 419 -16.56 9.16 -32.59
C GLU A 419 -16.71 10.65 -32.35
N ARG A 420 -16.10 11.48 -33.20
CA ARG A 420 -16.33 12.92 -33.23
C ARG A 420 -17.62 13.20 -33.99
N MET A 421 -18.54 13.89 -33.33
CA MET A 421 -19.76 14.38 -33.96
C MET A 421 -19.51 15.72 -34.69
N THR A 422 -20.33 16.01 -35.66
CA THR A 422 -20.36 17.35 -36.27
C THR A 422 -20.85 18.37 -35.25
N ARG A 423 -20.35 19.62 -35.34
CA ARG A 423 -20.72 20.71 -34.43
C ARG A 423 -22.22 20.91 -34.43
N PHE A 424 -22.83 20.97 -33.25
CA PHE A 424 -24.27 21.29 -33.10
C PHE A 424 -24.60 22.66 -33.63
N LYS A 425 -25.86 22.82 -34.08
CA LYS A 425 -26.42 24.18 -34.36
C LYS A 425 -26.70 24.89 -33.06
N GLY A 426 -27.15 24.16 -32.01
CA GLY A 426 -27.35 24.67 -30.69
C GLY A 426 -28.81 24.91 -30.31
N ASN A 427 -29.80 24.31 -31.01
CA ASN A 427 -31.16 24.32 -30.53
C ASN A 427 -31.33 23.36 -29.36
N VAL A 428 -31.90 23.84 -28.26
CA VAL A 428 -32.10 23.07 -27.03
C VAL A 428 -33.55 23.04 -26.66
N LYS A 429 -34.09 21.85 -26.37
CA LYS A 429 -35.46 21.70 -25.87
C LYS A 429 -35.49 20.82 -24.64
N PHE A 430 -36.13 21.32 -23.59
CA PHE A 430 -36.53 20.55 -22.43
C PHE A 430 -37.99 20.18 -22.61
N ASP A 431 -38.32 18.90 -22.65
CA ASP A 431 -39.65 18.38 -22.85
C ASP A 431 -40.15 17.66 -21.58
N ASN A 432 -40.93 18.35 -20.76
CA ASN A 432 -41.50 17.86 -19.49
C ASN A 432 -40.48 17.20 -18.54
N VAL A 433 -39.31 17.83 -18.35
CA VAL A 433 -38.21 17.27 -17.60
C VAL A 433 -38.43 17.37 -16.08
N SER A 434 -38.37 16.23 -15.39
CA SER A 434 -38.33 16.20 -13.93
C SER A 434 -37.09 15.49 -13.46
N PHE A 435 -36.44 16.01 -12.39
CA PHE A 435 -35.15 15.54 -11.90
C PHE A 435 -35.01 15.71 -10.39
N GLY A 436 -34.37 14.76 -9.74
CA GLY A 436 -33.93 14.80 -8.35
C GLY A 436 -32.53 14.21 -8.17
N TYR A 437 -31.74 14.72 -7.22
CA TYR A 437 -30.46 14.15 -6.86
C TYR A 437 -30.60 12.83 -6.07
N LYS A 438 -31.78 12.63 -5.47
CA LYS A 438 -32.17 11.38 -4.80
C LYS A 438 -33.48 10.89 -5.38
N PRO A 439 -33.68 9.59 -5.54
CA PRO A 439 -34.89 9.00 -6.07
C PRO A 439 -36.14 9.53 -5.29
N GLY A 440 -37.11 10.05 -6.02
CA GLY A 440 -38.37 10.55 -5.47
C GLY A 440 -38.34 11.96 -4.87
N GLU A 441 -37.19 12.62 -4.73
CA GLU A 441 -37.04 13.99 -4.25
C GLU A 441 -36.84 14.95 -5.44
N TYR A 442 -37.88 15.34 -6.13
CA TYR A 442 -37.79 16.21 -7.31
C TYR A 442 -37.33 17.63 -6.97
N VAL A 443 -36.18 18.03 -7.49
CA VAL A 443 -35.62 19.39 -7.49
C VAL A 443 -36.18 20.20 -8.68
N LEU A 444 -36.32 19.54 -9.83
CA LEU A 444 -37.00 20.12 -11.02
C LEU A 444 -38.27 19.31 -11.31
N LYS A 445 -39.33 20.01 -11.67
CA LYS A 445 -40.68 19.45 -11.88
C LYS A 445 -41.27 20.00 -13.15
N ASP A 446 -41.52 19.13 -14.12
CA ASP A 446 -42.22 19.44 -15.35
C ASP A 446 -41.63 20.69 -16.07
N ILE A 447 -40.31 20.72 -16.21
CA ILE A 447 -39.58 21.79 -16.89
C ILE A 447 -39.78 21.64 -18.39
N ASP A 448 -40.38 22.66 -19.00
CA ASP A 448 -40.64 22.71 -20.43
C ASP A 448 -40.26 24.08 -20.99
N PHE A 449 -39.31 24.11 -21.92
CA PHE A 449 -38.91 25.32 -22.66
C PHE A 449 -38.05 24.94 -23.90
N GLU A 450 -37.95 25.91 -24.81
CA GLU A 450 -37.16 25.79 -26.03
C GLU A 450 -36.23 27.02 -26.18
N ALA A 451 -34.99 26.77 -26.54
CA ALA A 451 -33.97 27.77 -26.86
C ALA A 451 -33.50 27.55 -28.30
N HIS A 452 -33.60 28.57 -29.14
CA HIS A 452 -33.16 28.51 -30.53
C HIS A 452 -31.66 28.89 -30.68
N GLN A 453 -31.06 28.47 -31.77
CA GLN A 453 -29.67 28.78 -32.08
C GLN A 453 -29.38 30.28 -31.93
N GLY A 454 -28.35 30.63 -31.18
CA GLY A 454 -27.88 32.00 -30.96
C GLY A 454 -28.65 32.79 -29.93
N GLN A 455 -29.72 32.25 -29.31
CA GLN A 455 -30.47 32.93 -28.26
C GLN A 455 -29.74 32.89 -26.91
N THR A 456 -29.95 33.96 -26.15
CA THR A 456 -29.52 34.06 -24.74
C THR A 456 -30.70 33.81 -23.81
N ILE A 457 -30.61 32.77 -23.00
CA ILE A 457 -31.62 32.36 -22.02
C ILE A 457 -31.14 32.72 -20.61
N ALA A 458 -31.85 33.61 -19.90
CA ALA A 458 -31.53 33.94 -18.52
C ALA A 458 -32.36 33.08 -17.55
N LEU A 459 -31.67 32.38 -16.64
CA LEU A 459 -32.31 31.65 -15.54
C LEU A 459 -32.31 32.50 -14.27
N VAL A 460 -33.47 32.86 -13.79
CA VAL A 460 -33.67 33.78 -12.65
C VAL A 460 -34.48 33.08 -11.56
N GLY A 461 -34.18 33.35 -10.30
CA GLY A 461 -34.89 32.77 -9.15
C GLY A 461 -34.06 32.76 -7.89
N HIS A 462 -34.67 32.48 -6.74
CA HIS A 462 -33.96 32.36 -5.46
C HIS A 462 -32.95 31.22 -5.44
N THR A 463 -32.03 31.25 -4.48
CA THR A 463 -31.12 30.13 -4.21
C THR A 463 -31.94 28.87 -3.90
N GLY A 464 -31.58 27.74 -4.49
CA GLY A 464 -32.34 26.49 -4.37
C GLY A 464 -33.56 26.37 -5.30
N SER A 465 -33.81 27.31 -6.22
CA SER A 465 -34.93 27.21 -7.18
C SER A 465 -34.72 26.19 -8.32
N GLY A 466 -33.50 25.66 -8.50
CA GLY A 466 -33.17 24.63 -9.51
C GLY A 466 -32.34 25.12 -10.70
N LYS A 467 -31.86 26.38 -10.71
CA LYS A 467 -31.06 26.95 -11.81
C LYS A 467 -29.82 26.10 -12.18
N SER A 468 -28.98 25.79 -11.21
CA SER A 468 -27.78 24.96 -11.44
C SER A 468 -28.13 23.52 -11.82
N SER A 469 -29.31 23.01 -11.41
CA SER A 469 -29.75 21.66 -11.79
C SER A 469 -30.11 21.58 -13.29
N ILE A 470 -30.66 22.65 -13.88
CA ILE A 470 -30.88 22.73 -15.34
C ILE A 470 -29.56 22.63 -16.08
N MET A 471 -28.54 23.35 -15.60
CA MET A 471 -27.20 23.32 -16.23
C MET A 471 -26.52 21.94 -16.09
N ASN A 472 -26.64 21.32 -14.93
CA ASN A 472 -26.11 19.97 -14.69
C ASN A 472 -26.76 18.94 -15.63
N LEU A 473 -28.05 19.08 -15.90
CA LEU A 473 -28.74 18.21 -16.85
C LEU A 473 -28.34 18.50 -18.29
N LEU A 474 -28.18 19.78 -18.68
CA LEU A 474 -27.76 20.14 -20.02
C LEU A 474 -26.38 19.62 -20.37
N PHE A 475 -25.40 19.69 -19.43
CA PHE A 475 -24.08 19.05 -19.56
C PHE A 475 -24.10 17.52 -19.46
N ARG A 476 -25.30 16.99 -19.14
CA ARG A 476 -25.45 15.56 -18.87
C ARG A 476 -24.45 15.06 -17.80
N PHE A 477 -24.24 15.87 -16.74
CA PHE A 477 -23.61 15.42 -15.52
C PHE A 477 -24.51 14.47 -14.75
N TYR A 478 -25.82 14.64 -14.94
CA TYR A 478 -26.91 13.80 -14.44
C TYR A 478 -27.87 13.50 -15.57
N ASP A 479 -28.56 12.39 -15.52
CA ASP A 479 -29.66 12.05 -16.43
C ASP A 479 -31.02 12.42 -15.77
N CYS A 480 -32.02 12.87 -16.52
CA CYS A 480 -33.34 13.18 -15.99
C CYS A 480 -34.13 11.91 -15.67
N GLU A 481 -34.99 11.94 -14.64
CA GLU A 481 -35.87 10.82 -14.29
C GLU A 481 -37.10 10.73 -15.19
N LYS A 482 -37.65 11.88 -15.62
CA LYS A 482 -38.81 11.98 -16.52
C LYS A 482 -38.56 13.05 -17.55
N GLY A 483 -39.23 12.92 -18.70
CA GLY A 483 -39.08 13.81 -19.82
C GLY A 483 -37.86 13.53 -20.66
N LYS A 484 -37.51 14.47 -21.56
CA LYS A 484 -36.35 14.37 -22.45
C LYS A 484 -35.68 15.71 -22.64
N ILE A 485 -34.40 15.72 -22.87
CA ILE A 485 -33.64 16.90 -23.30
C ILE A 485 -33.15 16.63 -24.71
N LEU A 486 -33.45 17.51 -25.62
CA LEU A 486 -33.10 17.38 -27.03
C LEU A 486 -32.11 18.49 -27.40
N ILE A 487 -31.07 18.13 -28.14
CA ILE A 487 -30.14 19.07 -28.80
C ILE A 487 -30.27 18.84 -30.30
N ASP A 488 -30.63 19.88 -31.05
CA ASP A 488 -30.94 19.83 -32.49
C ASP A 488 -31.95 18.70 -32.87
N GLY A 489 -32.90 18.43 -31.98
CA GLY A 489 -33.93 17.41 -32.15
C GLY A 489 -33.47 15.98 -31.75
N GLN A 490 -32.24 15.77 -31.34
CA GLN A 490 -31.72 14.49 -30.87
C GLN A 490 -31.74 14.40 -29.34
N ASP A 491 -32.21 13.27 -28.81
CA ASP A 491 -32.19 13.00 -27.37
C ASP A 491 -30.76 12.84 -26.87
N ILE A 492 -30.36 13.66 -25.89
CA ILE A 492 -29.02 13.65 -25.34
C ILE A 492 -28.64 12.30 -24.69
N THR A 493 -29.61 11.48 -24.29
CA THR A 493 -29.35 10.16 -23.71
C THR A 493 -28.80 9.17 -24.74
N GLN A 494 -29.05 9.40 -26.03
CA GLN A 494 -28.58 8.58 -27.13
C GLN A 494 -27.21 9.00 -27.68
N ILE A 495 -26.69 10.13 -27.25
CA ILE A 495 -25.41 10.68 -27.69
C ILE A 495 -24.35 10.38 -26.62
N PRO A 496 -23.13 9.95 -26.98
CA PRO A 496 -22.05 9.81 -25.99
C PRO A 496 -21.81 11.13 -25.23
N ARG A 497 -21.70 11.07 -23.91
CA ARG A 497 -21.55 12.27 -23.06
C ARG A 497 -20.41 13.17 -23.48
N GLN A 498 -19.27 12.57 -23.89
CA GLN A 498 -18.10 13.31 -24.35
C GLN A 498 -18.39 14.09 -25.64
N SER A 499 -19.06 13.47 -26.62
CA SER A 499 -19.43 14.12 -27.85
C SER A 499 -20.39 15.29 -27.66
N ILE A 500 -21.25 15.25 -26.62
CA ILE A 500 -22.07 16.39 -26.24
C ILE A 500 -21.16 17.52 -25.72
N ARG A 501 -20.27 17.20 -24.81
CA ARG A 501 -19.40 18.16 -24.11
C ARG A 501 -18.36 18.79 -25.04
N ASP A 502 -17.94 18.12 -26.12
CA ASP A 502 -17.03 18.67 -27.14
C ASP A 502 -17.57 19.94 -27.80
N HIS A 503 -18.89 20.16 -27.78
CA HIS A 503 -19.57 21.31 -28.38
C HIS A 503 -20.22 22.24 -27.36
N MET A 504 -19.87 22.07 -26.08
CA MET A 504 -20.39 22.86 -24.97
C MET A 504 -19.28 23.55 -24.21
N GLY A 505 -19.50 24.80 -23.81
CA GLY A 505 -18.59 25.56 -22.95
C GLY A 505 -19.25 25.92 -21.62
N ILE A 506 -18.48 25.91 -20.56
CA ILE A 506 -18.91 26.35 -19.23
C ILE A 506 -17.95 27.34 -18.63
N VAL A 507 -18.51 28.42 -18.08
CA VAL A 507 -17.81 29.35 -17.23
C VAL A 507 -18.46 29.30 -15.85
N LEU A 508 -17.73 28.86 -14.86
CA LEU A 508 -18.18 28.70 -13.48
C LEU A 508 -18.10 30.04 -12.73
N GLN A 509 -18.90 30.18 -11.70
CA GLN A 509 -18.90 31.31 -10.77
C GLN A 509 -17.50 31.54 -10.16
N ASP A 510 -16.82 30.50 -9.73
CA ASP A 510 -15.43 30.54 -9.25
C ASP A 510 -14.56 29.70 -10.22
N PRO A 511 -13.84 30.37 -11.15
CA PRO A 511 -13.10 29.68 -12.19
C PRO A 511 -11.94 28.87 -11.61
N TYR A 512 -11.87 27.59 -11.96
CA TYR A 512 -10.77 26.72 -11.58
C TYR A 512 -9.61 26.84 -12.58
N LEU A 513 -8.43 27.19 -12.08
CA LEU A 513 -7.21 27.23 -12.88
C LEU A 513 -6.25 26.11 -12.44
N PHE A 514 -5.68 25.45 -13.43
CA PHE A 514 -4.66 24.41 -13.21
C PHE A 514 -3.27 25.04 -13.06
N THR A 515 -2.40 24.38 -12.35
CA THR A 515 -0.98 24.75 -12.30
C THR A 515 -0.36 24.65 -13.69
N GLY A 516 0.32 25.70 -14.11
CA GLY A 516 0.89 25.83 -15.44
C GLY A 516 1.10 27.29 -15.82
N THR A 517 0.73 27.70 -17.04
CA THR A 517 0.75 29.10 -17.50
C THR A 517 -0.66 29.58 -17.81
N ILE A 518 -0.85 30.89 -18.01
CA ILE A 518 -2.11 31.44 -18.49
C ILE A 518 -2.50 30.79 -19.82
N ALA A 519 -1.56 30.70 -20.76
CA ALA A 519 -1.78 30.05 -22.05
C ALA A 519 -2.18 28.60 -21.95
N SER A 520 -1.53 27.81 -21.07
CA SER A 520 -1.87 26.40 -20.83
C SER A 520 -3.26 26.24 -20.19
N ASN A 521 -3.69 27.23 -19.41
CA ASN A 521 -5.03 27.24 -18.83
C ASN A 521 -6.12 27.57 -19.84
N VAL A 522 -5.82 28.32 -20.89
CA VAL A 522 -6.75 28.58 -21.99
C VAL A 522 -6.86 27.37 -22.91
N SER A 523 -5.72 26.79 -23.33
CA SER A 523 -5.71 25.64 -24.24
C SER A 523 -6.04 24.31 -23.57
N LEU A 524 -5.93 24.19 -22.24
CA LEU A 524 -5.95 22.92 -21.48
C LEU A 524 -4.97 21.89 -22.04
N ASN A 525 -3.89 22.35 -22.70
CA ASN A 525 -2.90 21.55 -23.40
C ASN A 525 -3.49 20.70 -24.55
N ASP A 526 -4.63 21.09 -25.12
CA ASP A 526 -5.18 20.43 -26.30
C ASP A 526 -4.35 20.78 -27.54
N PRO A 527 -3.80 19.80 -28.26
CA PRO A 527 -2.99 20.03 -29.46
C PRO A 527 -3.73 20.76 -30.59
N ALA A 528 -5.08 20.71 -30.61
CA ALA A 528 -5.92 21.41 -31.57
C ALA A 528 -6.01 22.91 -31.31
N ILE A 529 -5.75 23.36 -30.08
CA ILE A 529 -5.77 24.76 -29.68
C ILE A 529 -4.36 25.33 -29.77
N THR A 530 -4.05 25.91 -30.93
CA THR A 530 -2.71 26.47 -31.19
C THR A 530 -2.46 27.76 -30.40
N ARG A 531 -1.19 28.16 -30.33
CA ARG A 531 -0.83 29.41 -29.64
C ARG A 531 -1.55 30.63 -30.20
N GLU A 532 -1.73 30.71 -31.52
CA GLU A 532 -2.44 31.80 -32.18
C GLU A 532 -3.91 31.86 -31.74
N ILE A 533 -4.58 30.67 -31.57
CA ILE A 533 -5.96 30.61 -31.08
C ILE A 533 -6.03 31.13 -29.63
N VAL A 534 -5.06 30.74 -28.79
CA VAL A 534 -4.98 31.20 -27.39
C VAL A 534 -4.81 32.73 -27.33
N GLU A 535 -3.85 33.28 -28.06
CA GLU A 535 -3.59 34.72 -28.06
C GLU A 535 -4.74 35.53 -28.62
N LYS A 536 -5.39 35.02 -29.66
CA LYS A 536 -6.60 35.62 -30.22
C LYS A 536 -7.75 35.59 -29.16
N ALA A 537 -7.99 34.46 -28.54
CA ALA A 537 -9.04 34.33 -27.55
C ALA A 537 -8.82 35.27 -26.34
N LEU A 538 -7.59 35.36 -25.83
CA LEU A 538 -7.22 36.29 -24.75
C LEU A 538 -7.43 37.75 -25.16
N LYS A 539 -7.07 38.11 -26.38
CA LYS A 539 -7.25 39.45 -26.92
C LYS A 539 -8.74 39.77 -27.12
N ASP A 540 -9.50 38.86 -27.71
CA ASP A 540 -10.94 39.04 -27.98
C ASP A 540 -11.76 39.25 -26.69
N VAL A 541 -11.33 38.70 -25.54
CA VAL A 541 -11.94 38.94 -24.21
C VAL A 541 -11.34 40.15 -23.48
N GLY A 542 -10.46 40.96 -24.11
CA GLY A 542 -9.83 42.12 -23.49
C GLY A 542 -8.81 41.82 -22.41
N ALA A 543 -8.33 40.56 -22.32
CA ALA A 543 -7.38 40.12 -21.29
C ALA A 543 -5.98 40.77 -21.49
N ASP A 544 -5.63 41.21 -22.69
CA ASP A 544 -4.40 41.92 -23.00
C ASP A 544 -4.25 43.20 -22.19
N GLN A 545 -5.34 43.92 -21.94
CA GLN A 545 -5.37 45.14 -21.12
C GLN A 545 -5.01 44.86 -19.66
N VAL A 546 -5.52 43.74 -19.13
CA VAL A 546 -5.38 43.34 -17.72
C VAL A 546 -4.02 42.67 -17.46
N PHE A 547 -3.50 41.90 -18.43
CA PHE A 547 -2.23 41.19 -18.32
C PHE A 547 -1.01 41.97 -18.85
N LYS A 548 -1.19 43.19 -19.31
CA LYS A 548 -0.12 44.03 -19.88
C LYS A 548 1.09 44.23 -18.97
N ASN A 549 0.89 44.17 -17.65
CA ASN A 549 1.94 44.42 -16.66
C ASN A 549 2.60 43.14 -16.13
N LEU A 550 2.24 41.94 -16.64
CA LEU A 550 2.90 40.70 -16.25
C LEU A 550 4.23 40.55 -17.00
N GLU A 551 5.29 40.18 -16.26
CA GLU A 551 6.65 40.03 -16.80
C GLU A 551 6.74 39.02 -17.96
N ASN A 552 6.00 37.90 -17.82
CA ASN A 552 6.04 36.81 -18.80
C ASN A 552 4.79 36.81 -19.71
N GLY A 553 3.93 37.83 -19.65
CA GLY A 553 2.72 37.93 -20.46
C GLY A 553 1.79 36.73 -20.29
N TYR A 554 1.42 36.05 -21.38
CA TYR A 554 0.56 34.86 -21.33
C TYR A 554 1.26 33.57 -20.89
N ASP A 555 2.59 33.60 -20.74
CA ASP A 555 3.37 32.48 -20.16
C ASP A 555 3.60 32.67 -18.64
N GLU A 556 2.95 33.68 -18.03
CA GLU A 556 2.99 33.89 -16.59
C GLU A 556 2.55 32.63 -15.85
N PRO A 557 3.33 32.19 -14.85
CA PRO A 557 3.01 31.01 -14.06
C PRO A 557 1.71 31.15 -13.26
N VAL A 558 0.84 30.15 -13.39
CA VAL A 558 -0.37 29.98 -12.57
C VAL A 558 -0.08 28.91 -11.53
N ILE A 559 -0.11 29.28 -10.26
CA ILE A 559 0.12 28.40 -9.15
C ILE A 559 -1.16 28.26 -8.32
N GLU A 560 -1.33 27.12 -7.69
CA GLU A 560 -2.33 26.79 -6.67
C GLU A 560 -3.72 27.46 -6.89
N LYS A 561 -4.47 26.99 -7.90
CA LYS A 561 -5.79 27.48 -8.29
C LYS A 561 -5.81 28.96 -8.75
N GLY A 562 -4.65 29.51 -9.12
CA GLY A 562 -4.56 30.93 -9.52
C GLY A 562 -4.61 31.90 -8.34
N SER A 563 -4.10 31.49 -7.16
CA SER A 563 -4.10 32.33 -5.96
C SER A 563 -3.36 33.65 -6.09
N THR A 564 -2.45 33.77 -7.05
CA THR A 564 -1.71 35.00 -7.38
C THR A 564 -2.49 35.96 -8.28
N LEU A 565 -3.60 35.52 -8.87
CA LEU A 565 -4.41 36.28 -9.80
C LEU A 565 -5.68 36.84 -9.11
N SER A 566 -6.11 38.03 -9.50
CA SER A 566 -7.39 38.59 -9.05
C SER A 566 -8.57 37.74 -9.54
N SER A 567 -9.73 37.87 -8.91
CA SER A 567 -10.96 37.18 -9.35
C SER A 567 -11.32 37.51 -10.79
N GLY A 568 -11.19 38.78 -11.20
CA GLY A 568 -11.44 39.23 -12.58
C GLY A 568 -10.45 38.63 -13.57
N GLN A 569 -9.15 38.57 -13.22
CA GLN A 569 -8.15 37.92 -14.05
C GLN A 569 -8.44 36.43 -14.27
N ARG A 570 -8.82 35.69 -13.21
CA ARG A 570 -9.22 34.29 -13.33
C ARG A 570 -10.45 34.12 -14.22
N GLN A 571 -11.40 35.05 -14.14
CA GLN A 571 -12.61 35.03 -14.96
C GLN A 571 -12.32 35.26 -16.43
N LEU A 572 -11.46 36.23 -16.78
CA LEU A 572 -11.02 36.48 -18.17
C LEU A 572 -10.30 35.27 -18.77
N ILE A 573 -9.46 34.58 -18.00
CA ILE A 573 -8.81 33.31 -18.45
C ILE A 573 -9.89 32.24 -18.73
N SER A 574 -10.90 32.12 -17.88
CA SER A 574 -12.00 31.18 -18.10
C SER A 574 -12.85 31.53 -19.33
N PHE A 575 -13.04 32.81 -19.58
CA PHE A 575 -13.73 33.30 -20.78
C PHE A 575 -12.90 33.00 -22.05
N ALA A 576 -11.59 33.29 -22.04
CA ALA A 576 -10.70 32.97 -23.14
C ALA A 576 -10.65 31.46 -23.41
N ARG A 577 -10.66 30.62 -22.33
CA ARG A 577 -10.79 29.16 -22.45
C ARG A 577 -12.07 28.79 -23.20
N ALA A 578 -13.22 29.30 -22.76
CA ALA A 578 -14.49 28.98 -23.40
C ALA A 578 -14.53 29.45 -24.85
N LEU A 579 -13.92 30.59 -25.18
CA LEU A 579 -13.85 31.13 -26.54
C LEU A 579 -12.93 30.28 -27.45
N ALA A 580 -11.77 29.83 -26.93
CA ALA A 580 -10.77 29.07 -27.69
C ALA A 580 -11.33 27.71 -28.17
N PHE A 581 -12.23 27.08 -27.42
CA PHE A 581 -12.86 25.81 -27.79
C PHE A 581 -14.10 25.96 -28.70
N ASP A 582 -14.53 27.19 -29.03
CA ASP A 582 -15.64 27.52 -29.93
C ASP A 582 -16.90 26.66 -29.76
N PRO A 583 -17.55 26.65 -28.58
CA PRO A 583 -18.71 25.84 -28.31
C PRO A 583 -19.96 26.35 -29.09
N ALA A 584 -20.90 25.44 -29.40
CA ALA A 584 -22.21 25.77 -29.94
C ALA A 584 -23.18 26.24 -28.85
N ILE A 585 -23.05 25.65 -27.66
CA ILE A 585 -23.85 25.96 -26.48
C ILE A 585 -22.91 26.42 -25.38
N LEU A 586 -23.21 27.59 -24.80
CA LEU A 586 -22.40 28.18 -23.73
C LEU A 586 -23.24 28.30 -22.45
N ILE A 587 -22.63 27.96 -21.32
CA ILE A 587 -23.25 28.13 -20.01
C ILE A 587 -22.40 29.09 -19.19
N LEU A 588 -23.02 30.13 -18.67
CA LEU A 588 -22.38 31.13 -17.82
C LEU A 588 -23.04 31.14 -16.45
N ASP A 589 -22.27 30.80 -15.41
CA ASP A 589 -22.67 30.95 -14.01
C ASP A 589 -22.07 32.24 -13.46
N GLU A 590 -22.90 33.31 -13.42
CA GLU A 590 -22.45 34.67 -13.14
C GLU A 590 -22.49 34.99 -11.65
N ALA A 591 -21.29 35.16 -11.03
CA ALA A 591 -21.17 35.84 -9.74
C ALA A 591 -19.91 36.69 -9.70
N THR A 592 -20.11 37.98 -9.86
CA THR A 592 -19.01 38.98 -9.89
C THR A 592 -19.03 39.89 -8.67
N SER A 593 -19.42 39.37 -7.49
CA SER A 593 -19.64 40.17 -6.26
C SER A 593 -18.38 40.82 -5.64
N SER A 594 -17.17 40.56 -6.20
CA SER A 594 -15.90 41.00 -5.60
C SER A 594 -14.89 41.49 -6.65
N ILE A 595 -15.37 42.15 -7.72
CA ILE A 595 -14.54 42.65 -8.81
C ILE A 595 -14.56 44.18 -8.80
N ASP A 596 -13.39 44.79 -9.04
CA ASP A 596 -13.27 46.23 -9.19
C ASP A 596 -14.02 46.73 -10.44
N THR A 597 -14.48 48.01 -10.44
CA THR A 597 -15.36 48.57 -11.47
C THR A 597 -14.72 48.60 -12.87
N GLU A 598 -13.38 48.77 -12.96
CA GLU A 598 -12.69 48.81 -14.25
C GLU A 598 -12.65 47.40 -14.90
N THR A 599 -12.24 46.39 -14.14
CA THR A 599 -12.23 45.00 -14.61
C THR A 599 -13.68 44.52 -14.90
N GLU A 600 -14.69 45.03 -14.19
CA GLU A 600 -16.07 44.69 -14.43
C GLU A 600 -16.54 45.08 -15.83
N MET A 601 -16.17 46.27 -16.33
CA MET A 601 -16.51 46.71 -17.69
C MET A 601 -15.91 45.77 -18.75
N ILE A 602 -14.63 45.39 -18.57
CA ILE A 602 -13.93 44.46 -19.48
C ILE A 602 -14.66 43.11 -19.48
N ILE A 603 -15.08 42.61 -18.32
CA ILE A 603 -15.81 41.32 -18.18
C ILE A 603 -17.18 41.40 -18.90
N GLN A 604 -17.89 42.54 -18.83
CA GLN A 604 -19.16 42.69 -19.55
C GLN A 604 -18.98 42.70 -21.06
N GLU A 605 -17.95 43.40 -21.58
CA GLU A 605 -17.60 43.37 -22.99
C GLU A 605 -17.21 41.95 -23.44
N ALA A 606 -16.39 41.26 -22.64
CA ALA A 606 -15.98 39.87 -22.90
C ALA A 606 -17.20 38.93 -22.95
N MET A 607 -18.17 39.11 -22.09
CA MET A 607 -19.43 38.34 -22.11
C MET A 607 -20.19 38.54 -23.42
N ASP A 608 -20.26 39.76 -23.93
CA ASP A 608 -20.97 40.05 -25.19
C ASP A 608 -20.24 39.45 -26.40
N VAL A 609 -18.89 39.39 -26.36
CA VAL A 609 -18.11 38.66 -27.35
C VAL A 609 -18.35 37.15 -27.29
N LEU A 610 -18.43 36.59 -26.09
CA LEU A 610 -18.67 35.15 -25.88
C LEU A 610 -20.05 34.68 -26.39
N LYS A 611 -21.09 35.51 -26.26
CA LYS A 611 -22.46 35.17 -26.67
C LYS A 611 -22.64 35.10 -28.20
N LYS A 612 -21.85 35.85 -28.96
CA LYS A 612 -22.01 35.97 -30.42
C LYS A 612 -22.04 34.62 -31.13
N GLY A 613 -23.15 34.30 -31.80
CA GLY A 613 -23.31 33.07 -32.58
C GLY A 613 -23.46 31.78 -31.78
N ARG A 614 -23.68 31.88 -30.47
CA ARG A 614 -23.80 30.71 -29.55
C ARG A 614 -25.11 30.79 -28.80
N THR A 615 -25.74 29.62 -28.60
CA THR A 615 -26.88 29.52 -27.69
C THR A 615 -26.37 29.58 -26.26
N THR A 616 -26.79 30.63 -25.53
CA THR A 616 -26.18 30.91 -24.22
C THR A 616 -27.21 30.79 -23.10
N PHE A 617 -26.89 30.00 -22.09
CA PHE A 617 -27.64 29.91 -20.84
C PHE A 617 -26.88 30.63 -19.73
N ILE A 618 -27.56 31.55 -19.05
CA ILE A 618 -26.94 32.38 -18.01
C ILE A 618 -27.71 32.21 -16.70
N ILE A 619 -27.01 31.83 -15.63
CA ILE A 619 -27.53 32.04 -14.27
C ILE A 619 -27.24 33.46 -13.89
N ALA A 620 -28.24 34.30 -14.07
CA ALA A 620 -28.04 35.72 -13.92
C ALA A 620 -28.25 36.18 -12.48
N HIS A 621 -27.26 36.86 -11.94
CA HIS A 621 -27.31 37.55 -10.66
C HIS A 621 -27.28 39.09 -10.81
N ARG A 622 -27.08 39.60 -12.05
CA ARG A 622 -27.03 41.02 -12.35
C ARG A 622 -28.16 41.46 -13.24
N LEU A 623 -28.74 42.61 -12.91
CA LEU A 623 -29.85 43.20 -13.66
C LEU A 623 -29.51 43.50 -15.12
N SER A 624 -28.29 43.95 -15.41
CA SER A 624 -27.82 44.25 -16.78
C SER A 624 -27.86 43.02 -17.68
N THR A 625 -27.38 41.88 -17.16
CA THR A 625 -27.30 40.62 -17.90
C THR A 625 -28.71 40.03 -18.15
N ILE A 626 -29.59 40.12 -17.15
CA ILE A 626 -30.99 39.66 -17.24
C ILE A 626 -31.74 40.47 -18.30
N ARG A 627 -31.58 41.80 -18.31
CA ARG A 627 -32.33 42.71 -19.20
C ARG A 627 -32.06 42.44 -20.68
N ASN A 628 -30.82 42.04 -21.03
CA ASN A 628 -30.41 41.85 -22.41
C ASN A 628 -30.62 40.41 -22.91
N ALA A 629 -31.28 39.55 -22.15
CA ALA A 629 -31.58 38.17 -22.55
C ALA A 629 -32.81 38.15 -23.51
N ASP A 630 -32.74 37.28 -24.53
CA ASP A 630 -33.82 37.05 -25.49
C ASP A 630 -35.01 36.40 -24.83
N GLN A 631 -34.75 35.53 -23.82
CA GLN A 631 -35.80 34.90 -23.01
C GLN A 631 -35.36 34.81 -21.55
N ILE A 632 -36.22 35.10 -20.63
CA ILE A 632 -36.04 34.97 -19.20
C ILE A 632 -36.95 33.86 -18.70
N LEU A 633 -36.39 32.90 -17.98
CA LEU A 633 -37.09 31.81 -17.31
C LEU A 633 -37.03 32.05 -15.79
N VAL A 634 -38.17 32.31 -15.18
CA VAL A 634 -38.26 32.53 -13.73
C VAL A 634 -38.56 31.19 -13.06
N LEU A 635 -37.62 30.73 -12.26
CA LEU A 635 -37.72 29.47 -11.52
C LEU A 635 -38.13 29.73 -10.08
N ASP A 636 -39.16 29.01 -9.64
CA ASP A 636 -39.53 28.93 -8.24
C ASP A 636 -39.87 27.50 -7.84
N ARG A 637 -39.21 27.02 -6.78
CA ARG A 637 -39.38 25.67 -6.21
C ARG A 637 -39.37 24.55 -7.26
N GLY A 638 -38.46 24.67 -8.23
CA GLY A 638 -38.23 23.67 -9.27
C GLY A 638 -39.21 23.73 -10.46
N LYS A 639 -39.96 24.77 -10.61
CA LYS A 639 -40.88 25.00 -11.75
C LYS A 639 -40.56 26.30 -12.44
N ILE A 640 -40.81 26.39 -13.74
CA ILE A 640 -40.85 27.66 -14.48
C ILE A 640 -42.20 28.26 -14.22
N VAL A 641 -42.23 29.42 -13.54
CA VAL A 641 -43.46 30.11 -13.16
C VAL A 641 -43.79 31.28 -14.08
N GLU A 642 -42.79 31.90 -14.69
CA GLU A 642 -42.90 32.98 -15.66
C GLU A 642 -41.85 32.80 -16.75
N ARG A 643 -42.20 33.20 -17.98
CA ARG A 643 -41.26 33.23 -19.12
C ARG A 643 -41.64 34.38 -20.07
N GLY A 644 -40.64 35.05 -20.59
CA GLY A 644 -40.82 36.15 -21.53
C GLY A 644 -39.58 37.01 -21.64
N THR A 645 -39.66 38.13 -22.32
CA THR A 645 -38.64 39.17 -22.36
C THR A 645 -38.69 40.05 -21.10
N HIS A 646 -37.67 40.89 -20.90
CA HIS A 646 -37.65 41.85 -19.78
C HIS A 646 -38.89 42.71 -19.72
N ASP A 647 -39.25 43.30 -20.87
CA ASP A 647 -40.37 44.27 -20.94
C ASP A 647 -41.73 43.60 -20.68
N GLU A 648 -41.93 42.39 -21.24
CA GLU A 648 -43.14 41.60 -20.99
C GLU A 648 -43.31 41.27 -19.52
N LEU A 649 -42.28 40.71 -18.87
CA LEU A 649 -42.33 40.33 -17.46
C LEU A 649 -42.44 41.53 -16.50
N MET A 650 -41.90 42.70 -16.89
CA MET A 650 -42.08 43.94 -16.11
C MET A 650 -43.50 44.45 -16.19
N MET A 651 -44.21 44.26 -17.35
CA MET A 651 -45.64 44.65 -17.51
C MET A 651 -46.57 43.72 -16.72
N GLU A 652 -46.23 42.40 -16.62
CA GLU A 652 -47.01 41.42 -15.87
C GLU A 652 -47.00 41.65 -14.36
N LYS A 653 -45.99 42.38 -13.83
CA LYS A 653 -45.79 42.69 -12.40
C LYS A 653 -45.78 41.45 -11.48
N GLY A 654 -45.31 40.33 -12.02
CA GLY A 654 -45.23 39.05 -11.34
C GLY A 654 -43.98 38.89 -10.44
N LYS A 655 -43.52 37.65 -10.28
CA LYS A 655 -42.33 37.34 -9.46
C LYS A 655 -41.05 37.95 -10.02
N TYR A 656 -40.89 38.01 -11.36
CA TYR A 656 -39.78 38.70 -11.99
C TYR A 656 -39.69 40.17 -11.58
N TYR A 657 -40.81 40.87 -11.62
CA TYR A 657 -40.90 42.29 -11.24
C TYR A 657 -40.49 42.48 -9.77
N GLN A 658 -40.95 41.59 -8.88
CA GLN A 658 -40.56 41.63 -7.45
C GLN A 658 -39.05 41.42 -7.27
N LEU A 659 -38.47 40.42 -7.91
CA LEU A 659 -37.02 40.13 -7.87
C LEU A 659 -36.21 41.30 -8.42
N TYR A 660 -36.65 41.90 -9.53
CA TYR A 660 -36.02 43.06 -10.16
C TYR A 660 -36.00 44.28 -9.24
N LYS A 661 -37.13 44.60 -8.58
CA LYS A 661 -37.21 45.71 -7.61
C LYS A 661 -36.32 45.48 -6.39
N LEU A 662 -36.34 44.30 -5.82
CA LEU A 662 -35.47 43.95 -4.69
C LEU A 662 -33.98 44.14 -5.01
N GLN A 663 -33.53 43.74 -6.19
CA GLN A 663 -32.15 43.92 -6.62
C GLN A 663 -31.80 45.40 -6.93
N LYS A 664 -32.76 46.22 -7.35
CA LYS A 664 -32.55 47.63 -7.59
C LYS A 664 -32.52 48.48 -6.31
N GLY A 665 -32.80 47.89 -5.15
CA GLY A 665 -32.79 48.58 -3.86
C GLY A 665 -34.08 49.36 -3.54
N ASP A 666 -35.15 49.08 -4.27
CA ASP A 666 -36.46 49.75 -4.06
C ASP A 666 -37.28 48.98 -3.00
N ASN A 667 -37.05 49.32 -1.73
CA ASN A 667 -37.64 48.66 -0.56
C ASN A 667 -39.18 48.95 -0.38
N SER A 668 -39.87 49.47 -1.37
CA SER A 668 -41.28 49.86 -1.26
C SER A 668 -42.29 48.68 -1.18
N LEU A 669 -41.80 47.41 -1.11
CA LEU A 669 -42.65 46.22 -1.05
C LEU A 669 -42.35 45.28 0.13
N ALA A 670 -41.55 45.70 1.13
CA ALA A 670 -41.40 44.97 2.39
C ALA A 670 -42.42 45.44 3.40
N GLY A 671 -43.70 45.11 3.16
CA GLY A 671 -44.84 45.35 4.02
C GLY A 671 -45.70 44.08 4.03
#